data_64e2cadad66d32e2fafe589b6752e33a
#
_entry.id   64e2cadad66d32e2fafe589b6752e33a
#
_cell.length_a   1.000
_cell.length_b   1.000
_cell.length_c   1.000
_cell.angle_alpha   90.00
_cell.angle_beta   90.00
_cell.angle_gamma   90.00
#
_symmetry.space_group_name_H-M   'P 1'
#
loop_
_entity.id
_entity.type
_entity.pdbx_description
1 polymer ?
#
loop_
_entity_poly.entity_id
_entity_poly.type
_entity_poly.pdbx_seq_one_letter_code
_entity_poly.pdbx_strand_id
1 'polypeptide(L)'
;MVRKSICRCILIGLLMALTVGFLPTVAAAEGETNMETYPFRNSGDSNFRIPVMLATNSGNLFAFCNDRRKSVDDNAEIQWLCYAESTDGGKTFSEVRYLLNEPGWTYIIGSAVYDAVHDSMMVFYQGYVRSKDAQAAYAKLSDTEKAGKPTGNAIIESADGGKTWTCRAVNMPKVLVEPNTGISTHGASAGIQLRNSEYAGRLVVAGKAGSGTLDSTKQENWKLVGCLIYSDDYGQTWKPSLNAMPMKTDETTVCELDDGTLYVSSRTILNACGRTVAYSKDGGRSLQDFRFDRTLEVQLGLGVHGGLLSVPDYDGNGNSLTLFTSLNSTSPFRRNLCVWASFDDGETWSKKTVIYPKLASYAELCYNPVTGLISVMYEYGIANCYADGIRIQTFSVDWLLENSVENTSLRTAEPITGTLTPEIPEESLLLQLNGDGMEGIAGGIWYNSIGTANGTVANGADVTVLENVLNGESILSFDGSGGISISGLDTLTGDVTYFIVYRSKAETYLGGKEQTLFRSTHAGGIYSSFKPAFDALCTTVQGGYYVPSEEFADDGWHIVAVTWHSTSESDAVMTQFTDGNLTRNFEIGYLAANHGSSAGIQTIAEKLACEIAEVLIWNRTLSDLEVAQAGLALAEKYDLAWDISSGDPDDGDGGNETKEPVTEPSPQPIPTTGGTETEKANADPTGCQSDIGAVPTMTAATLAAVSLAAGYVRRKWRKEKA
;
A
#
# COMPACT_ATOMS: atom_id res chain seq x y z
N MET A 1 58.19 34.79 28.31
CA MET A 1 57.18 34.81 27.25
C MET A 1 56.31 33.51 27.17
N VAL A 2 56.56 32.54 27.99
CA VAL A 2 55.83 31.24 27.96
C VAL A 2 54.62 31.18 28.90
N ARG A 3 54.47 32.07 29.89
CA ARG A 3 53.35 32.06 30.83
C ARG A 3 52.06 32.83 30.40
N LYS A 4 52.13 33.58 29.29
CA LYS A 4 50.93 34.30 28.77
C LYS A 4 50.13 33.53 27.69
N SER A 5 50.74 32.47 27.11
CA SER A 5 50.07 31.63 26.11
C SER A 5 49.21 30.52 26.72
N ILE A 6 49.52 30.04 27.93
CA ILE A 6 48.79 28.98 28.59
C ILE A 6 47.45 29.47 29.15
N CYS A 7 47.34 30.70 29.61
CA CYS A 7 46.08 31.28 30.09
C CYS A 7 45.08 31.55 28.94
N ARG A 8 45.48 31.77 27.71
CA ARG A 8 44.54 32.00 26.60
C ARG A 8 43.98 30.69 26.04
N CYS A 9 44.75 29.60 26.08
CA CYS A 9 44.20 28.30 25.65
C CYS A 9 43.23 27.67 26.66
N ILE A 10 43.40 27.95 27.97
CA ILE A 10 42.47 27.48 29.02
C ILE A 10 41.14 28.28 28.98
N LEU A 11 41.18 29.57 28.62
CA LEU A 11 39.96 30.40 28.55
C LEU A 11 39.17 30.09 27.27
N ILE A 12 39.79 29.68 26.18
CA ILE A 12 39.10 29.25 24.94
C ILE A 12 38.53 27.82 25.11
N GLY A 13 39.23 26.93 25.82
CA GLY A 13 38.72 25.62 26.17
C GLY A 13 37.54 25.62 27.14
N LEU A 14 37.47 26.60 28.09
CA LEU A 14 36.35 26.77 28.98
C LEU A 14 35.14 27.52 28.33
N LEU A 15 35.37 28.29 27.26
CA LEU A 15 34.26 28.89 26.50
C LEU A 15 33.65 27.93 25.48
N MET A 16 34.36 26.92 25.02
CA MET A 16 33.78 25.84 24.16
C MET A 16 33.10 24.73 24.97
N ALA A 17 33.41 24.58 26.26
CA ALA A 17 32.72 23.61 27.14
C ALA A 17 31.43 24.14 27.78
N LEU A 18 31.09 25.42 27.57
CA LEU A 18 29.88 26.04 28.10
C LEU A 18 28.82 26.35 27.03
N THR A 19 29.00 25.88 25.80
CA THR A 19 28.03 25.91 24.70
C THR A 19 27.48 24.54 24.31
N VAL A 20 27.67 23.51 25.12
CA VAL A 20 26.77 22.35 25.09
C VAL A 20 25.49 22.82 25.78
N GLY A 21 24.65 23.41 24.97
CA GLY A 21 23.43 24.03 25.38
C GLY A 21 22.51 23.02 26.06
N PHE A 22 21.96 23.41 27.16
CA PHE A 22 20.62 23.03 27.58
C PHE A 22 19.72 23.24 26.36
N LEU A 23 19.37 22.15 25.65
CA LEU A 23 18.13 22.13 24.92
C LEU A 23 17.06 22.28 26.00
N PRO A 24 16.20 23.31 25.94
CA PRO A 24 15.08 23.35 26.85
C PRO A 24 14.29 22.07 26.56
N THR A 25 14.13 21.21 27.54
CA THR A 25 13.01 20.28 27.56
C THR A 25 11.78 21.16 27.44
N VAL A 26 11.21 21.23 26.25
CA VAL A 26 9.93 21.86 26.03
C VAL A 26 8.95 21.03 26.81
N ALA A 27 8.64 21.46 28.04
CA ALA A 27 7.47 20.96 28.73
C ALA A 27 6.30 21.24 27.78
N ALA A 28 5.66 20.17 27.29
CA ALA A 28 4.42 20.28 26.54
C ALA A 28 3.50 21.19 27.36
N ALA A 29 3.01 22.23 26.75
CA ALA A 29 2.05 23.13 27.41
C ALA A 29 0.85 22.25 27.78
N GLU A 30 0.49 22.25 29.07
CA GLU A 30 -0.78 21.66 29.55
C GLU A 30 -1.92 22.43 28.86
N GLY A 31 -2.47 21.91 27.76
CA GLY A 31 -3.57 22.56 27.05
C GLY A 31 -3.69 22.02 25.60
N GLU A 32 -4.76 21.30 25.35
CA GLU A 32 -5.23 20.80 24.06
C GLU A 32 -4.31 19.78 23.38
N THR A 33 -4.45 18.55 23.80
CA THR A 33 -3.73 17.38 23.24
C THR A 33 -4.24 16.94 21.86
N ASN A 34 -5.32 17.56 21.36
CA ASN A 34 -5.93 17.25 20.07
C ASN A 34 -6.72 18.46 19.53
N MET A 35 -6.31 19.00 18.38
CA MET A 35 -6.87 20.21 17.78
C MET A 35 -7.29 19.94 16.33
N GLU A 36 -8.42 20.51 15.90
CA GLU A 36 -8.92 20.39 14.53
C GLU A 36 -9.04 21.76 13.86
N THR A 37 -8.56 21.85 12.62
CA THR A 37 -8.67 23.06 11.79
C THR A 37 -9.15 22.73 10.38
N TYR A 38 -9.74 23.70 9.70
CA TYR A 38 -10.39 23.52 8.39
C TYR A 38 -9.95 24.63 7.41
N PRO A 39 -8.67 24.71 7.05
CA PRO A 39 -8.17 25.79 6.20
C PRO A 39 -8.71 25.71 4.77
N PHE A 40 -9.01 24.52 4.26
CA PHE A 40 -9.42 24.34 2.86
C PHE A 40 -10.82 23.74 2.79
N ARG A 41 -11.83 24.61 2.71
CA ARG A 41 -13.24 24.21 2.57
C ARG A 41 -13.70 24.36 1.13
N ASN A 42 -14.24 23.30 0.56
CA ASN A 42 -14.81 23.34 -0.78
C ASN A 42 -15.99 24.30 -0.82
N SER A 43 -16.00 25.21 -1.78
CA SER A 43 -17.10 26.15 -2.00
C SER A 43 -17.06 26.75 -3.40
N GLY A 44 -18.23 26.96 -4.01
CA GLY A 44 -18.32 27.50 -5.36
C GLY A 44 -17.59 26.61 -6.37
N ASP A 45 -16.60 27.20 -7.05
CA ASP A 45 -15.77 26.51 -8.05
C ASP A 45 -14.54 25.81 -7.42
N SER A 46 -14.24 26.03 -6.12
CA SER A 46 -13.05 25.49 -5.45
C SER A 46 -13.28 24.09 -4.92
N ASN A 47 -12.37 23.18 -5.27
CA ASN A 47 -12.33 21.82 -4.76
C ASN A 47 -10.89 21.47 -4.39
N PHE A 48 -10.61 21.53 -3.09
CA PHE A 48 -9.25 21.29 -2.57
C PHE A 48 -8.95 19.81 -2.47
N ARG A 49 -7.83 19.40 -3.09
CA ARG A 49 -7.37 18.03 -3.18
C ARG A 49 -5.86 17.95 -3.04
N ILE A 50 -5.36 16.76 -2.71
CA ILE A 50 -3.95 16.38 -2.70
C ILE A 50 -3.19 17.15 -1.61
N PRO A 51 -3.31 16.73 -0.34
CA PRO A 51 -2.65 17.34 0.80
C PRO A 51 -1.15 17.05 0.83
N VAL A 52 -0.34 18.09 1.09
CA VAL A 52 1.10 17.99 1.41
C VAL A 52 1.42 18.99 2.48
N MET A 53 2.18 18.63 3.52
CA MET A 53 2.50 19.52 4.63
C MET A 53 4.01 19.51 4.95
N LEU A 54 4.55 20.67 5.28
CA LEU A 54 5.92 20.86 5.77
C LEU A 54 5.92 21.62 7.08
N ALA A 55 6.87 21.30 7.94
CA ALA A 55 7.24 22.09 9.12
C ALA A 55 8.63 22.71 8.92
N THR A 56 8.80 23.95 9.34
CA THR A 56 10.09 24.65 9.31
C THR A 56 10.83 24.55 10.63
N ASN A 57 12.13 24.89 10.65
CA ASN A 57 12.92 24.98 11.87
C ASN A 57 12.34 25.94 12.93
N SER A 58 11.55 26.94 12.50
CA SER A 58 10.86 27.88 13.42
C SER A 58 9.55 27.33 13.98
N GLY A 59 9.12 26.13 13.55
CA GLY A 59 7.85 25.53 13.94
C GLY A 59 6.63 26.01 13.15
N ASN A 60 6.83 26.82 12.10
CA ASN A 60 5.74 27.18 11.20
C ASN A 60 5.36 25.97 10.35
N LEU A 61 4.05 25.79 10.13
CA LEU A 61 3.51 24.74 9.26
C LEU A 61 3.01 25.35 7.96
N PHE A 62 3.36 24.72 6.85
CA PHE A 62 2.88 25.07 5.51
C PHE A 62 2.10 23.90 4.94
N ALA A 63 0.80 24.10 4.75
CA ALA A 63 -0.13 23.13 4.18
C ALA A 63 -0.39 23.49 2.73
N PHE A 64 0.05 22.64 1.79
CA PHE A 64 -0.10 22.85 0.34
C PHE A 64 -1.17 21.90 -0.21
N CYS A 65 -1.87 22.33 -1.26
CA CYS A 65 -2.79 21.49 -2.00
C CYS A 65 -3.09 22.03 -3.40
N ASN A 66 -3.81 21.24 -4.21
CA ASN A 66 -4.44 21.74 -5.43
C ASN A 66 -5.85 22.28 -5.14
N ASP A 67 -6.20 23.41 -5.73
CA ASP A 67 -7.58 23.83 -5.95
C ASP A 67 -8.02 23.40 -7.36
N ARG A 68 -8.77 22.31 -7.47
CA ARG A 68 -9.33 21.82 -8.72
C ARG A 68 -10.60 22.58 -9.04
N ARG A 69 -10.52 23.45 -10.03
CA ARG A 69 -11.62 24.37 -10.35
C ARG A 69 -12.77 23.63 -11.03
N LYS A 70 -13.99 23.75 -10.50
CA LYS A 70 -15.25 23.20 -10.99
C LYS A 70 -15.35 21.67 -11.06
N SER A 71 -14.33 20.94 -10.64
CA SER A 71 -14.33 19.49 -10.62
C SER A 71 -13.45 18.97 -9.50
N VAL A 72 -13.80 17.82 -8.94
CA VAL A 72 -12.97 17.08 -7.96
C VAL A 72 -12.04 16.09 -8.66
N ASP A 73 -12.21 15.87 -9.97
CA ASP A 73 -11.54 14.81 -10.73
C ASP A 73 -10.06 15.11 -10.95
N ASP A 74 -9.25 14.07 -11.10
CA ASP A 74 -7.81 14.18 -11.38
C ASP A 74 -7.54 14.90 -12.72
N ASN A 75 -8.47 14.78 -13.67
CA ASN A 75 -8.42 15.41 -14.98
C ASN A 75 -9.12 16.79 -15.02
N ALA A 76 -9.33 17.44 -13.87
CA ALA A 76 -9.86 18.81 -13.86
C ALA A 76 -9.04 19.69 -14.81
N GLU A 77 -9.74 20.40 -15.72
CA GLU A 77 -9.10 21.21 -16.77
C GLU A 77 -8.20 22.30 -16.17
N ILE A 78 -8.63 22.88 -15.04
CA ILE A 78 -7.91 23.92 -14.33
C ILE A 78 -7.63 23.45 -12.90
N GLN A 79 -6.35 23.42 -12.57
CA GLN A 79 -5.88 23.14 -11.21
C GLN A 79 -4.88 24.21 -10.81
N TRP A 80 -5.12 24.84 -9.67
CA TRP A 80 -4.24 25.86 -9.09
C TRP A 80 -3.47 25.30 -7.92
N LEU A 81 -2.28 25.83 -7.68
CA LEU A 81 -1.46 25.47 -6.51
C LEU A 81 -1.65 26.53 -5.43
N CYS A 82 -2.02 26.10 -4.24
CA CYS A 82 -2.29 26.99 -3.10
C CYS A 82 -1.74 26.43 -1.78
N TYR A 83 -1.71 27.29 -0.77
CA TYR A 83 -1.29 26.93 0.58
C TYR A 83 -2.01 27.74 1.66
N ALA A 84 -1.94 27.26 2.89
CA ALA A 84 -2.23 27.98 4.11
C ALA A 84 -1.07 27.78 5.10
N GLU A 85 -0.81 28.77 5.93
CA GLU A 85 0.31 28.82 6.88
C GLU A 85 -0.20 28.88 8.32
N SER A 86 0.44 28.14 9.22
CA SER A 86 0.29 28.28 10.67
C SER A 86 1.60 28.74 11.28
N THR A 87 1.54 29.75 12.14
CA THR A 87 2.68 30.28 12.91
C THR A 87 2.53 30.05 14.42
N ASP A 88 1.54 29.24 14.80
CA ASP A 88 1.19 28.98 16.21
C ASP A 88 1.16 27.47 16.53
N GLY A 89 1.92 26.68 15.74
CA GLY A 89 2.06 25.25 15.95
C GLY A 89 0.86 24.40 15.49
N GLY A 90 0.06 24.90 14.55
CA GLY A 90 -1.09 24.19 13.99
C GLY A 90 -2.42 24.51 14.65
N LYS A 91 -2.46 25.44 15.61
CA LYS A 91 -3.70 25.88 16.29
C LYS A 91 -4.63 26.64 15.35
N THR A 92 -4.06 27.50 14.50
CA THR A 92 -4.78 28.22 13.47
C THR A 92 -4.01 28.26 12.17
N PHE A 93 -4.70 28.41 11.06
CA PHE A 93 -4.13 28.58 9.73
C PHE A 93 -4.63 29.88 9.09
N SER A 94 -3.79 30.46 8.23
CA SER A 94 -4.15 31.63 7.43
C SER A 94 -5.27 31.33 6.45
N GLU A 95 -5.85 32.38 5.88
CA GLU A 95 -6.63 32.25 4.64
C GLU A 95 -5.79 31.61 3.52
N VAL A 96 -6.47 30.91 2.59
CA VAL A 96 -5.82 30.27 1.44
C VAL A 96 -5.14 31.30 0.56
N ARG A 97 -3.87 31.08 0.27
CA ARG A 97 -3.06 31.87 -0.65
C ARG A 97 -2.70 31.04 -1.88
N TYR A 98 -2.76 31.65 -3.06
CA TYR A 98 -2.43 30.98 -4.31
C TYR A 98 -0.97 31.24 -4.68
N LEU A 99 -0.23 30.16 -4.93
CA LEU A 99 1.12 30.21 -5.48
C LEU A 99 1.09 30.33 -7.00
N LEU A 100 0.25 29.52 -7.65
CA LEU A 100 0.10 29.46 -9.10
C LEU A 100 -1.39 29.35 -9.42
N ASN A 101 -1.94 30.36 -10.10
CA ASN A 101 -3.37 30.46 -10.41
C ASN A 101 -3.67 31.15 -11.75
N GLU A 102 -2.75 31.09 -12.71
CA GLU A 102 -2.95 31.74 -14.00
C GLU A 102 -4.12 31.12 -14.76
N PRO A 103 -4.99 31.95 -15.33
CA PRO A 103 -6.10 31.50 -16.18
C PRO A 103 -5.63 30.65 -17.37
N GLY A 104 -6.27 29.50 -17.56
CA GLY A 104 -5.94 28.58 -18.64
C GLY A 104 -4.73 27.69 -18.40
N TRP A 105 -4.20 27.68 -17.18
CA TRP A 105 -3.13 26.80 -16.74
C TRP A 105 -3.63 25.72 -15.76
N THR A 106 -2.92 24.62 -15.78
CA THR A 106 -3.06 23.53 -14.79
C THR A 106 -1.70 23.30 -14.14
N TYR A 107 -1.69 23.29 -12.82
CA TYR A 107 -0.52 23.01 -11.99
C TYR A 107 -0.84 21.82 -11.08
N ILE A 108 -0.31 20.65 -11.43
CA ILE A 108 -0.52 19.43 -10.64
C ILE A 108 0.56 19.37 -9.57
N ILE A 109 0.17 19.41 -8.30
CA ILE A 109 1.11 19.34 -7.18
C ILE A 109 1.81 17.98 -7.15
N GLY A 110 3.09 18.01 -6.83
CA GLY A 110 3.94 16.86 -6.54
C GLY A 110 4.36 16.83 -5.08
N SER A 111 5.53 16.27 -4.81
CA SER A 111 6.13 16.26 -3.48
C SER A 111 6.57 17.67 -3.05
N ALA A 112 6.70 17.88 -1.74
CA ALA A 112 7.34 19.07 -1.20
C ALA A 112 8.46 18.66 -0.23
N VAL A 113 9.51 19.49 -0.11
CA VAL A 113 10.62 19.25 0.81
C VAL A 113 11.11 20.55 1.43
N TYR A 114 11.49 20.47 2.69
CA TYR A 114 12.14 21.55 3.41
C TYR A 114 13.62 21.29 3.57
N ASP A 115 14.45 22.23 3.12
CA ASP A 115 15.89 22.28 3.39
C ASP A 115 16.13 23.02 4.71
N ALA A 116 16.32 22.27 5.78
CA ALA A 116 16.55 22.80 7.11
C ALA A 116 17.92 23.50 7.26
N VAL A 117 18.87 23.22 6.38
CA VAL A 117 20.20 23.85 6.38
C VAL A 117 20.13 25.29 5.87
N HIS A 118 19.31 25.55 4.85
CA HIS A 118 19.19 26.86 4.21
C HIS A 118 17.86 27.57 4.50
N ASP A 119 17.02 26.97 5.36
CA ASP A 119 15.67 27.48 5.69
C ASP A 119 14.84 27.76 4.43
N SER A 120 14.83 26.80 3.48
CA SER A 120 14.13 26.95 2.22
C SER A 120 13.13 25.81 1.96
N MET A 121 12.02 26.15 1.31
CA MET A 121 10.97 25.23 0.94
C MET A 121 10.92 25.06 -0.56
N MET A 122 10.72 23.82 -1.03
CA MET A 122 10.56 23.48 -2.44
C MET A 122 9.31 22.66 -2.63
N VAL A 123 8.42 23.11 -3.50
CA VAL A 123 7.20 22.38 -3.88
C VAL A 123 7.28 22.03 -5.35
N PHE A 124 7.32 20.74 -5.65
CA PHE A 124 7.31 20.22 -7.00
C PHE A 124 5.91 20.32 -7.62
N TYR A 125 5.87 20.57 -8.92
CA TYR A 125 4.62 20.55 -9.66
C TYR A 125 4.85 20.20 -11.13
N GLN A 126 3.75 19.83 -11.82
CA GLN A 126 3.73 19.73 -13.28
C GLN A 126 2.86 20.84 -13.84
N GLY A 127 3.43 21.69 -14.69
CA GLY A 127 2.76 22.82 -15.31
C GLY A 127 2.31 22.52 -16.75
N TYR A 128 1.06 22.82 -17.07
CA TYR A 128 0.47 22.65 -18.39
C TYR A 128 -0.34 23.87 -18.82
N VAL A 129 -0.12 24.34 -20.06
CA VAL A 129 -0.92 25.41 -20.68
C VAL A 129 -2.11 24.76 -21.38
N ARG A 130 -3.31 24.89 -20.84
CA ARG A 130 -4.51 24.16 -21.30
C ARG A 130 -5.31 24.95 -22.34
N SER A 131 -5.67 26.21 -22.07
CA SER A 131 -6.51 26.97 -22.97
C SER A 131 -5.75 27.49 -24.20
N LYS A 132 -6.45 27.61 -25.35
CA LYS A 132 -5.86 28.13 -26.59
C LYS A 132 -5.32 29.55 -26.42
N ASP A 133 -6.03 30.39 -25.64
CA ASP A 133 -5.62 31.77 -25.40
C ASP A 133 -4.34 31.83 -24.55
N ALA A 134 -4.24 31.00 -23.51
CA ALA A 134 -3.04 30.87 -22.69
C ALA A 134 -1.86 30.33 -23.53
N GLN A 135 -2.08 29.33 -24.39
CA GLN A 135 -1.06 28.81 -25.31
C GLN A 135 -0.54 29.89 -26.24
N ALA A 136 -1.45 30.67 -26.85
CA ALA A 136 -1.08 31.79 -27.74
C ALA A 136 -0.34 32.89 -26.97
N ALA A 137 -0.70 33.16 -25.71
CA ALA A 137 0.00 34.12 -24.86
C ALA A 137 1.40 33.58 -24.46
N TYR A 138 1.49 32.33 -24.05
CA TYR A 138 2.76 31.68 -23.64
C TYR A 138 3.75 31.63 -24.81
N ALA A 139 3.29 31.36 -26.05
CA ALA A 139 4.14 31.30 -27.22
C ALA A 139 4.86 32.63 -27.51
N LYS A 140 4.30 33.77 -27.08
CA LYS A 140 4.86 35.10 -27.26
C LYS A 140 5.85 35.54 -26.20
N LEU A 141 5.96 34.78 -25.07
CA LEU A 141 6.88 35.10 -24.03
C LEU A 141 8.33 34.90 -24.47
N SER A 142 9.23 35.73 -23.96
CA SER A 142 10.67 35.56 -24.09
C SER A 142 11.13 34.31 -23.35
N ASP A 143 12.34 33.82 -23.63
CA ASP A 143 12.91 32.67 -22.92
C ASP A 143 13.07 32.92 -21.43
N THR A 144 13.40 34.17 -21.02
CA THR A 144 13.49 34.55 -19.60
C THR A 144 12.13 34.48 -18.91
N GLU A 145 11.05 34.96 -19.56
CA GLU A 145 9.70 34.89 -19.01
C GLU A 145 9.20 33.43 -18.93
N LYS A 146 9.51 32.61 -19.94
CA LYS A 146 9.21 31.16 -19.91
C LYS A 146 9.97 30.41 -18.82
N ALA A 147 11.22 30.80 -18.53
CA ALA A 147 12.00 30.23 -17.43
C ALA A 147 11.33 30.49 -16.07
N GLY A 148 10.69 31.65 -15.90
CA GLY A 148 9.88 31.95 -14.70
C GLY A 148 8.47 31.32 -14.68
N LYS A 149 8.03 30.73 -15.80
CA LYS A 149 6.74 30.03 -15.96
C LYS A 149 6.94 28.67 -16.64
N PRO A 150 7.71 27.76 -16.04
CA PRO A 150 8.06 26.49 -16.68
C PRO A 150 6.83 25.60 -16.90
N THR A 151 6.86 24.86 -18.01
CA THR A 151 5.93 23.76 -18.30
C THR A 151 6.62 22.41 -18.02
N GLY A 152 5.81 21.36 -17.78
CA GLY A 152 6.33 20.06 -17.36
C GLY A 152 6.77 20.05 -15.89
N ASN A 153 7.80 19.26 -15.56
CA ASN A 153 8.32 19.17 -14.20
C ASN A 153 9.01 20.47 -13.76
N ALA A 154 8.58 21.01 -12.64
CA ALA A 154 9.05 22.28 -12.12
C ALA A 154 9.04 22.29 -10.58
N ILE A 155 9.73 23.24 -10.00
CA ILE A 155 9.71 23.57 -8.58
C ILE A 155 9.29 25.03 -8.42
N ILE A 156 8.46 25.30 -7.43
CA ILE A 156 8.28 26.62 -6.84
C ILE A 156 8.92 26.63 -5.47
N GLU A 157 9.79 27.59 -5.21
CA GLU A 157 10.63 27.63 -4.01
C GLU A 157 10.61 28.98 -3.30
N SER A 158 10.78 28.93 -1.98
CA SER A 158 10.91 30.09 -1.10
C SER A 158 12.11 29.89 -0.19
N ALA A 159 12.98 30.91 -0.11
CA ALA A 159 14.14 30.97 0.79
C ALA A 159 14.00 32.07 1.85
N ASP A 160 12.78 32.57 2.09
CA ASP A 160 12.50 33.68 3.01
C ASP A 160 11.29 33.43 3.92
N GLY A 161 11.02 32.15 4.21
CA GLY A 161 9.92 31.70 5.06
C GLY A 161 8.54 31.90 4.43
N GLY A 162 8.41 31.68 3.12
CA GLY A 162 7.13 31.73 2.39
C GLY A 162 6.67 33.14 2.00
N LYS A 163 7.52 34.17 2.14
CA LYS A 163 7.16 35.56 1.79
C LYS A 163 7.23 35.81 0.29
N THR A 164 8.26 35.25 -0.37
CA THR A 164 8.39 35.30 -1.82
C THR A 164 8.62 33.92 -2.39
N TRP A 165 8.15 33.69 -3.62
CA TRP A 165 8.20 32.41 -4.30
C TRP A 165 8.69 32.60 -5.75
N THR A 166 9.59 31.70 -6.18
CA THR A 166 10.14 31.71 -7.52
C THR A 166 10.02 30.32 -8.16
N CYS A 167 9.76 30.30 -9.48
CA CYS A 167 9.63 29.06 -10.24
C CYS A 167 10.88 28.78 -11.05
N ARG A 168 11.22 27.51 -11.17
CA ARG A 168 12.24 26.99 -12.12
C ARG A 168 11.87 25.63 -12.65
N ALA A 169 12.29 25.36 -13.88
CA ALA A 169 12.16 24.03 -14.48
C ALA A 169 13.10 23.04 -13.79
N VAL A 170 12.65 21.79 -13.68
CA VAL A 170 13.48 20.68 -13.21
C VAL A 170 13.62 19.66 -14.31
N ASN A 171 14.83 19.42 -14.74
CA ASN A 171 15.12 18.34 -15.68
C ASN A 171 15.17 17.02 -14.91
N MET A 172 14.10 16.23 -15.03
CA MET A 172 14.03 14.88 -14.46
C MET A 172 14.68 13.90 -15.43
N PRO A 173 15.82 13.31 -15.07
CA PRO A 173 16.44 12.28 -15.89
C PRO A 173 15.52 11.07 -16.02
N LYS A 174 15.67 10.31 -17.10
CA LYS A 174 14.92 9.09 -17.33
C LYS A 174 15.41 7.99 -16.38
N VAL A 175 14.49 7.26 -15.75
CA VAL A 175 14.83 6.03 -15.00
C VAL A 175 15.00 4.89 -15.98
N LEU A 176 15.95 4.00 -15.69
CA LEU A 176 16.14 2.74 -16.40
C LEU A 176 15.06 1.72 -16.01
N VAL A 177 13.79 2.06 -16.22
CA VAL A 177 12.66 1.14 -16.09
C VAL A 177 12.13 0.87 -17.48
N GLU A 178 12.04 -0.37 -17.87
CA GLU A 178 11.45 -0.74 -19.15
C GLU A 178 9.90 -0.55 -19.13
N PRO A 179 9.36 0.12 -20.12
CA PRO A 179 9.99 0.94 -21.15
C PRO A 179 10.39 2.32 -20.59
N ASN A 180 11.48 2.84 -21.09
CA ASN A 180 12.12 4.10 -20.76
C ASN A 180 11.13 5.28 -20.65
N THR A 181 10.72 5.63 -19.43
CA THR A 181 9.59 6.53 -19.20
C THR A 181 9.99 7.75 -18.39
N GLY A 182 9.22 8.81 -18.55
CA GLY A 182 9.43 10.03 -17.80
C GLY A 182 9.20 9.80 -16.30
N ILE A 183 9.98 10.50 -15.48
CA ILE A 183 9.80 10.58 -14.05
C ILE A 183 9.06 11.86 -13.71
N SER A 184 8.17 11.79 -12.75
CA SER A 184 7.54 12.94 -12.12
C SER A 184 7.56 12.79 -10.61
N THR A 185 7.45 13.90 -9.91
CA THR A 185 7.21 13.91 -8.46
C THR A 185 5.72 13.88 -8.14
N HIS A 186 4.89 13.56 -9.11
CA HIS A 186 3.44 13.42 -8.92
C HIS A 186 3.16 12.24 -7.99
N GLY A 187 2.75 12.52 -6.78
CA GLY A 187 2.57 11.54 -5.72
C GLY A 187 2.44 12.21 -4.36
N ALA A 188 2.53 13.55 -4.34
CA ALA A 188 2.14 14.43 -3.25
C ALA A 188 2.49 13.90 -1.85
N SER A 189 3.78 13.68 -1.56
CA SER A 189 4.25 13.38 -0.21
C SER A 189 5.26 14.41 0.28
N ALA A 190 5.37 14.57 1.60
CA ALA A 190 6.49 15.28 2.17
C ALA A 190 7.80 14.53 1.87
N GLY A 191 8.81 15.28 1.40
CA GLY A 191 10.18 14.81 1.30
C GLY A 191 10.93 15.07 2.61
N ILE A 192 12.13 14.54 2.70
CA ILE A 192 12.98 14.62 3.88
C ILE A 192 14.36 15.19 3.55
N GLN A 193 15.01 15.80 4.55
CA GLN A 193 16.44 16.06 4.55
C GLN A 193 17.12 15.08 5.50
N LEU A 194 18.09 14.32 5.00
CA LEU A 194 18.78 13.26 5.75
C LEU A 194 19.62 13.84 6.89
N ARG A 195 19.66 13.16 8.02
CA ARG A 195 20.33 13.60 9.25
C ARG A 195 21.29 12.56 9.84
N ASN A 196 20.94 11.27 9.73
CA ASN A 196 21.54 10.20 10.54
C ASN A 196 22.59 9.36 9.79
N SER A 197 22.89 9.65 8.52
CA SER A 197 23.82 8.86 7.70
C SER A 197 25.00 9.71 7.18
N GLU A 198 25.93 9.08 6.47
CA GLU A 198 27.00 9.77 5.72
C GLU A 198 26.43 10.71 4.63
N TYR A 199 25.14 10.60 4.32
CA TYR A 199 24.42 11.44 3.37
C TYR A 199 23.69 12.62 4.03
N ALA A 200 24.04 12.97 5.27
CA ALA A 200 23.42 14.10 5.98
C ALA A 200 23.43 15.38 5.15
N GLY A 201 22.29 16.08 5.10
CA GLY A 201 22.06 17.25 4.26
C GLY A 201 21.46 16.95 2.88
N ARG A 202 21.50 15.70 2.39
CA ARG A 202 20.84 15.29 1.16
C ARG A 202 19.33 15.47 1.28
N LEU A 203 18.71 16.01 0.22
CA LEU A 203 17.24 16.05 0.12
C LEU A 203 16.76 14.80 -0.64
N VAL A 204 15.70 14.18 -0.15
CA VAL A 204 15.06 13.03 -0.77
C VAL A 204 13.56 13.28 -0.88
N VAL A 205 13.01 13.10 -2.06
CA VAL A 205 11.56 13.14 -2.33
C VAL A 205 11.13 11.88 -3.05
N ALA A 206 9.88 11.50 -2.86
CA ALA A 206 9.29 10.43 -3.61
C ALA A 206 8.89 10.89 -5.02
N GLY A 207 8.98 9.97 -5.97
CA GLY A 207 8.56 10.16 -7.34
C GLY A 207 7.88 8.92 -7.88
N LYS A 208 7.38 9.03 -9.10
CA LYS A 208 6.89 7.90 -9.87
C LYS A 208 7.34 7.95 -11.31
N ALA A 209 7.55 6.78 -11.86
CA ALA A 209 7.81 6.59 -13.29
C ALA A 209 6.70 5.76 -13.91
N GLY A 210 6.38 6.05 -15.15
CA GLY A 210 5.33 5.31 -15.83
C GLY A 210 5.38 5.46 -17.33
N SER A 211 4.94 4.46 -18.06
CA SER A 211 4.79 4.49 -19.51
C SER A 211 3.37 4.12 -19.94
N GLY A 212 2.99 4.72 -21.04
CA GLY A 212 1.75 4.43 -21.72
C GLY A 212 0.59 5.31 -21.30
N THR A 213 -0.38 5.39 -22.16
CA THR A 213 -1.70 5.89 -21.83
C THR A 213 -2.31 4.97 -20.80
N LEU A 214 -2.73 5.53 -19.67
CA LEU A 214 -3.58 4.86 -18.72
C LEU A 214 -4.88 4.50 -19.46
N ASP A 215 -4.95 3.32 -20.06
CA ASP A 215 -6.23 2.76 -20.44
C ASP A 215 -6.93 2.38 -19.13
N SER A 216 -7.81 3.27 -18.67
CA SER A 216 -8.56 3.13 -17.46
C SER A 216 -9.42 1.86 -17.42
N THR A 217 -9.63 1.22 -18.57
CA THR A 217 -10.43 -0.01 -18.70
C THR A 217 -9.62 -1.28 -18.49
N LYS A 218 -8.27 -1.19 -18.45
CA LYS A 218 -7.38 -2.33 -18.32
C LYS A 218 -6.22 -2.04 -17.37
N GLN A 219 -6.49 -2.12 -16.08
CA GLN A 219 -5.48 -1.93 -15.01
C GLN A 219 -4.23 -2.81 -15.20
N GLU A 220 -4.39 -3.97 -15.83
CA GLU A 220 -3.29 -4.86 -16.19
C GLU A 220 -2.22 -4.22 -17.08
N ASN A 221 -2.58 -3.16 -17.82
CA ASN A 221 -1.67 -2.43 -18.71
C ASN A 221 -1.01 -1.19 -18.06
N TRP A 222 -1.30 -0.90 -16.79
CA TRP A 222 -0.66 0.19 -16.07
C TRP A 222 0.77 -0.18 -15.70
N LYS A 223 1.72 0.53 -16.28
CA LYS A 223 3.16 0.38 -16.00
C LYS A 223 3.63 1.54 -15.13
N LEU A 224 3.10 1.61 -13.90
CA LEU A 224 3.51 2.59 -12.91
C LEU A 224 4.43 1.94 -11.89
N VAL A 225 5.44 2.70 -11.46
CA VAL A 225 6.37 2.31 -10.40
C VAL A 225 6.72 3.53 -9.54
N GLY A 226 6.76 3.35 -8.23
CA GLY A 226 7.33 4.31 -7.31
C GLY A 226 8.85 4.36 -7.43
N CYS A 227 9.47 5.50 -7.13
CA CYS A 227 10.91 5.67 -7.07
C CYS A 227 11.27 6.78 -6.07
N LEU A 228 12.55 6.91 -5.75
CA LEU A 228 13.08 8.05 -5.03
C LEU A 228 13.80 8.99 -5.98
N ILE A 229 13.85 10.26 -5.61
CA ILE A 229 14.56 11.33 -6.29
C ILE A 229 15.32 12.09 -5.22
N TYR A 230 16.63 12.27 -5.40
CA TYR A 230 17.48 12.90 -4.40
C TYR A 230 18.34 14.02 -4.96
N SER A 231 18.78 14.93 -4.09
CA SER A 231 19.68 16.05 -4.39
C SER A 231 20.82 16.09 -3.38
N ASP A 232 22.05 16.17 -3.89
CA ASP A 232 23.29 16.34 -3.10
C ASP A 232 23.73 17.81 -2.97
N ASP A 233 23.01 18.72 -3.60
CA ASP A 233 23.36 20.13 -3.75
C ASP A 233 22.18 21.05 -3.34
N TYR A 234 21.44 20.63 -2.32
CA TYR A 234 20.34 21.40 -1.72
C TYR A 234 19.29 21.81 -2.74
N GLY A 235 18.93 20.86 -3.61
CA GLY A 235 17.85 21.04 -4.58
C GLY A 235 18.23 21.71 -5.90
N GLN A 236 19.49 22.04 -6.15
CA GLN A 236 19.92 22.62 -7.43
C GLN A 236 19.81 21.60 -8.56
N THR A 237 20.28 20.37 -8.32
CA THR A 237 20.12 19.25 -9.26
C THR A 237 19.49 18.04 -8.58
N TRP A 238 18.77 17.24 -9.37
CA TRP A 238 18.02 16.09 -8.89
C TRP A 238 18.38 14.83 -9.67
N LYS A 239 18.51 13.72 -8.98
CA LYS A 239 18.85 12.40 -9.51
C LYS A 239 17.83 11.37 -9.07
N PRO A 240 17.37 10.47 -9.95
CA PRO A 240 16.53 9.37 -9.53
C PRO A 240 17.34 8.24 -8.87
N SER A 241 16.67 7.40 -8.10
CA SER A 241 17.21 6.12 -7.68
C SER A 241 17.58 5.24 -8.89
N LEU A 242 18.57 4.36 -8.70
CA LEU A 242 19.08 3.46 -9.75
C LEU A 242 18.08 2.39 -10.18
N ASN A 243 17.19 2.04 -9.28
CA ASN A 243 16.06 1.13 -9.48
C ASN A 243 14.79 1.72 -8.88
N ALA A 244 13.68 1.08 -9.14
CA ALA A 244 12.36 1.53 -8.70
C ALA A 244 11.67 0.44 -7.89
N MET A 245 10.57 0.81 -7.23
CA MET A 245 9.64 -0.13 -6.62
C MET A 245 9.11 -1.11 -7.67
N PRO A 246 8.65 -2.29 -7.27
CA PRO A 246 8.03 -3.26 -8.20
C PRO A 246 6.89 -2.65 -9.02
N MET A 247 6.59 -3.28 -10.15
CA MET A 247 5.46 -2.87 -11.02
C MET A 247 4.15 -2.82 -10.25
N LYS A 248 3.25 -1.93 -10.68
CA LYS A 248 1.94 -1.69 -10.05
C LYS A 248 2.01 -0.97 -8.71
N THR A 249 3.08 -0.25 -8.45
CA THR A 249 3.17 0.75 -7.39
C THR A 249 2.94 2.15 -7.95
N ASP A 250 2.54 3.09 -7.12
CA ASP A 250 2.17 4.46 -7.52
C ASP A 250 2.73 5.49 -6.51
N GLU A 251 1.88 6.26 -5.85
CA GLU A 251 2.30 7.27 -4.88
C GLU A 251 3.14 6.64 -3.78
N THR A 252 4.32 7.22 -3.60
CA THR A 252 5.37 6.71 -2.71
C THR A 252 5.66 7.74 -1.64
N THR A 253 6.03 7.28 -0.47
CA THR A 253 6.45 8.11 0.67
C THR A 253 7.70 7.50 1.32
N VAL A 254 8.47 8.33 2.05
CA VAL A 254 9.77 7.93 2.60
C VAL A 254 10.01 8.60 3.94
N CYS A 255 10.61 7.88 4.89
CA CYS A 255 11.19 8.45 6.11
C CYS A 255 12.61 7.93 6.34
N GLU A 256 13.39 8.61 7.17
CA GLU A 256 14.72 8.20 7.62
C GLU A 256 14.60 7.57 9.01
N LEU A 257 15.13 6.38 9.17
CA LEU A 257 15.23 5.64 10.42
C LEU A 257 16.46 6.10 11.24
N ASP A 258 16.59 5.64 12.48
CA ASP A 258 17.65 6.08 13.39
C ASP A 258 19.05 5.70 12.92
N ASP A 259 19.20 4.58 12.23
CA ASP A 259 20.47 4.12 11.65
C ASP A 259 20.82 4.80 10.30
N GLY A 260 19.96 5.70 9.81
CA GLY A 260 20.11 6.37 8.52
C GLY A 260 19.59 5.58 7.32
N THR A 261 19.03 4.39 7.53
CA THR A 261 18.30 3.64 6.52
C THR A 261 17.01 4.39 6.16
N LEU A 262 16.62 4.38 4.89
CA LEU A 262 15.32 4.92 4.47
C LEU A 262 14.31 3.80 4.38
N TYR A 263 13.18 3.94 5.07
CA TYR A 263 11.99 3.14 4.86
C TYR A 263 11.11 3.79 3.80
N VAL A 264 10.72 3.03 2.79
CA VAL A 264 9.98 3.50 1.61
C VAL A 264 8.69 2.71 1.47
N SER A 265 7.56 3.40 1.38
CA SER A 265 6.24 2.77 1.27
C SER A 265 5.50 3.30 0.05
N SER A 266 5.06 2.42 -0.83
CA SER A 266 4.34 2.75 -2.07
C SER A 266 2.90 2.25 -2.04
N ARG A 267 2.00 3.09 -2.57
CA ARG A 267 0.63 2.68 -2.89
C ARG A 267 0.66 1.52 -3.87
N THR A 268 -0.08 0.45 -3.56
CA THR A 268 -0.23 -0.72 -4.40
C THR A 268 -1.55 -0.64 -5.15
N ILE A 269 -1.52 -0.71 -6.48
CA ILE A 269 -2.69 -0.56 -7.35
C ILE A 269 -3.20 -1.91 -7.90
N LEU A 270 -3.10 -2.96 -7.10
CA LEU A 270 -3.37 -4.34 -7.49
C LEU A 270 -4.59 -4.95 -6.79
N ASN A 271 -5.51 -4.14 -6.29
CA ASN A 271 -6.61 -4.61 -5.45
C ASN A 271 -6.15 -5.38 -4.21
N ALA A 272 -5.12 -4.90 -3.53
CA ALA A 272 -4.56 -5.51 -2.33
C ALA A 272 -4.76 -4.61 -1.12
N CYS A 273 -5.01 -5.21 0.05
CA CYS A 273 -4.95 -4.51 1.32
C CYS A 273 -3.53 -4.57 1.85
N GLY A 274 -2.74 -3.55 1.60
CA GLY A 274 -1.36 -3.49 2.04
C GLY A 274 -0.54 -2.50 1.23
N ARG A 275 0.71 -2.37 1.60
CA ARG A 275 1.67 -1.47 0.95
C ARG A 275 2.83 -2.28 0.39
N THR A 276 3.34 -1.90 -0.76
CA THR A 276 4.65 -2.39 -1.20
C THR A 276 5.71 -1.52 -0.56
N VAL A 277 6.63 -2.14 0.19
CA VAL A 277 7.67 -1.44 0.94
C VAL A 277 9.06 -1.88 0.49
N ALA A 278 10.04 -1.05 0.76
CA ALA A 278 11.45 -1.30 0.49
C ALA A 278 12.32 -0.47 1.44
N TYR A 279 13.60 -0.79 1.49
CA TYR A 279 14.60 -0.01 2.21
C TYR A 279 15.66 0.56 1.27
N SER A 280 16.32 1.65 1.69
CA SER A 280 17.52 2.17 1.05
C SER A 280 18.59 2.44 2.10
N LYS A 281 19.73 1.79 1.95
CA LYS A 281 20.90 1.95 2.83
C LYS A 281 21.99 2.88 2.27
N ASP A 282 21.70 3.51 1.14
CA ASP A 282 22.63 4.40 0.41
C ASP A 282 22.05 5.80 0.16
N GLY A 283 21.18 6.24 1.08
CA GLY A 283 20.57 7.55 1.07
C GLY A 283 19.66 7.79 -0.15
N GLY A 284 18.92 6.80 -0.58
CA GLY A 284 17.92 6.90 -1.67
C GLY A 284 18.50 6.65 -3.07
N ARG A 285 19.78 6.19 -3.19
CA ARG A 285 20.35 5.87 -4.51
C ARG A 285 19.84 4.55 -5.06
N SER A 286 19.61 3.55 -4.20
CA SER A 286 19.03 2.28 -4.59
C SER A 286 18.00 1.80 -3.55
N LEU A 287 17.07 0.96 -4.01
CA LEU A 287 16.04 0.33 -3.21
C LEU A 287 16.32 -1.17 -3.13
N GLN A 288 16.12 -1.76 -1.97
CA GLN A 288 16.35 -3.17 -1.69
C GLN A 288 15.32 -3.71 -0.70
N ASP A 289 15.35 -5.02 -0.42
CA ASP A 289 14.50 -5.69 0.57
C ASP A 289 13.00 -5.41 0.32
N PHE A 290 12.60 -5.60 -0.94
CA PHE A 290 11.21 -5.39 -1.36
C PHE A 290 10.30 -6.44 -0.73
N ARG A 291 9.21 -5.96 -0.10
CA ARG A 291 8.17 -6.85 0.41
C ARG A 291 6.79 -6.20 0.29
N PHE A 292 5.77 -7.03 0.35
CA PHE A 292 4.40 -6.58 0.51
C PHE A 292 4.06 -6.57 2.01
N ASP A 293 3.86 -5.38 2.58
CA ASP A 293 3.55 -5.23 3.99
C ASP A 293 2.08 -5.53 4.27
N ARG A 294 1.82 -6.60 5.00
CA ARG A 294 0.51 -7.10 5.36
C ARG A 294 -0.01 -6.53 6.68
N THR A 295 0.90 -6.05 7.53
CA THR A 295 0.56 -5.49 8.83
C THR A 295 -0.07 -4.10 8.68
N LEU A 296 0.11 -3.46 7.52
CA LEU A 296 -0.59 -2.25 7.10
C LEU A 296 -1.86 -2.60 6.33
N GLU A 297 -2.98 -2.75 7.04
CA GLU A 297 -4.30 -2.94 6.44
C GLU A 297 -4.86 -1.65 5.87
N VAL A 298 -4.30 -1.21 4.76
CA VAL A 298 -4.75 0.01 4.09
C VAL A 298 -5.94 -0.24 3.15
N GLN A 299 -6.51 0.86 2.68
CA GLN A 299 -7.67 0.86 1.82
C GLN A 299 -7.53 -0.08 0.62
N LEU A 300 -8.54 -0.86 0.47
CA LEU A 300 -8.76 -1.86 -0.53
C LEU A 300 -8.99 -1.28 -1.94
N GLY A 301 -8.80 -2.11 -2.95
CA GLY A 301 -9.00 -1.74 -4.35
C GLY A 301 -7.73 -1.16 -4.96
N LEU A 302 -7.82 0.04 -5.50
CA LEU A 302 -6.66 0.74 -6.09
C LEU A 302 -5.73 1.36 -5.06
N GLY A 303 -5.97 1.12 -3.75
CA GLY A 303 -5.26 1.78 -2.69
C GLY A 303 -5.49 3.30 -2.65
N VAL A 304 -4.80 3.96 -1.76
CA VAL A 304 -4.82 5.42 -1.59
C VAL A 304 -3.45 5.90 -1.15
N HIS A 305 -3.16 7.18 -1.39
CA HIS A 305 -1.97 7.81 -0.83
C HIS A 305 -2.01 7.81 0.70
N GLY A 306 -0.84 7.71 1.34
CA GLY A 306 -0.67 7.81 2.78
C GLY A 306 0.66 8.44 3.14
N GLY A 307 0.69 9.23 4.21
CA GLY A 307 1.88 9.89 4.73
C GLY A 307 2.69 8.96 5.63
N LEU A 308 3.99 9.14 5.64
CA LEU A 308 4.96 8.41 6.45
C LEU A 308 5.86 9.39 7.19
N LEU A 309 6.13 9.11 8.46
CA LEU A 309 6.86 10.01 9.34
C LEU A 309 7.67 9.21 10.36
N SER A 310 8.91 9.62 10.63
CA SER A 310 9.68 9.20 11.79
C SER A 310 9.70 10.33 12.83
N VAL A 311 9.21 10.06 14.04
CA VAL A 311 9.21 10.96 15.18
C VAL A 311 10.43 10.64 16.04
N PRO A 312 11.45 11.50 16.09
CA PRO A 312 12.68 11.22 16.83
C PRO A 312 12.43 11.32 18.34
N ASP A 313 13.14 10.48 19.10
CA ASP A 313 13.18 10.53 20.58
C ASP A 313 11.78 10.63 21.22
N TYR A 314 10.83 9.81 20.72
CA TYR A 314 9.42 9.91 21.12
C TYR A 314 9.18 9.56 22.59
N ASP A 315 10.07 8.78 23.20
CA ASP A 315 9.96 8.29 24.57
C ASP A 315 10.98 8.95 25.54
N GLY A 316 11.79 9.89 25.03
CA GLY A 316 12.85 10.56 25.81
C GLY A 316 14.08 9.67 26.09
N ASN A 317 14.18 8.50 25.46
CA ASN A 317 15.30 7.56 25.60
C ASN A 317 16.13 7.42 24.31
N GLY A 318 15.81 8.21 23.30
CA GLY A 318 16.47 8.23 22.00
C GLY A 318 15.87 7.30 20.96
N ASN A 319 14.74 6.63 21.26
CA ASN A 319 14.06 5.77 20.30
C ASN A 319 13.17 6.62 19.38
N SER A 320 13.15 6.30 18.10
CA SER A 320 12.20 6.89 17.14
C SER A 320 10.92 6.06 17.04
N LEU A 321 9.82 6.74 16.70
CA LEU A 321 8.53 6.11 16.40
C LEU A 321 8.20 6.33 14.94
N THR A 322 8.05 5.26 14.17
CA THR A 322 7.62 5.35 12.79
C THR A 322 6.09 5.36 12.71
N LEU A 323 5.53 6.37 12.04
CA LEU A 323 4.10 6.56 11.88
C LEU A 323 3.71 6.50 10.40
N PHE A 324 2.60 5.86 10.12
CA PHE A 324 2.00 5.83 8.79
C PHE A 324 0.52 6.20 8.86
N THR A 325 0.03 7.09 8.00
CA THR A 325 -1.39 7.43 7.91
C THR A 325 -1.98 7.01 6.58
N SER A 326 -3.13 6.37 6.62
CA SER A 326 -3.94 6.02 5.44
C SER A 326 -5.35 5.59 5.89
N LEU A 327 -6.12 5.05 4.97
CA LEU A 327 -7.48 4.56 5.23
C LEU A 327 -7.44 3.08 5.62
N ASN A 328 -7.92 2.74 6.80
CA ASN A 328 -8.19 1.36 7.19
C ASN A 328 -9.60 0.99 6.75
N SER A 329 -9.76 0.55 5.51
CA SER A 329 -11.07 0.24 4.94
C SER A 329 -11.01 -0.97 4.03
N THR A 330 -11.73 -1.99 4.42
CA THR A 330 -11.97 -3.21 3.64
C THR A 330 -13.13 -3.05 2.64
N SER A 331 -13.76 -1.87 2.64
CA SER A 331 -14.83 -1.46 1.74
C SER A 331 -14.24 -0.81 0.47
N PRO A 332 -14.92 -0.86 -0.69
CA PRO A 332 -14.55 -0.07 -1.86
C PRO A 332 -14.67 1.44 -1.62
N PHE A 333 -15.31 1.85 -0.52
CA PHE A 333 -15.44 3.25 -0.15
C PHE A 333 -14.24 3.70 0.68
N ARG A 334 -13.68 4.84 0.33
CA ARG A 334 -12.61 5.50 1.07
C ARG A 334 -13.14 6.08 2.37
N ARG A 335 -12.79 5.46 3.49
CA ARG A 335 -13.27 5.83 4.84
C ARG A 335 -12.30 5.34 5.90
N ASN A 336 -12.55 5.74 7.16
CA ASN A 336 -11.85 5.27 8.34
C ASN A 336 -10.35 5.58 8.28
N LEU A 337 -10.01 6.88 8.30
CA LEU A 337 -8.63 7.34 8.37
C LEU A 337 -8.00 6.95 9.70
N CYS A 338 -6.86 6.29 9.64
CA CYS A 338 -6.06 5.85 10.78
C CYS A 338 -4.62 6.35 10.70
N VAL A 339 -3.97 6.36 11.86
CA VAL A 339 -2.51 6.40 11.99
C VAL A 339 -2.07 5.09 12.64
N TRP A 340 -1.16 4.39 11.99
CA TRP A 340 -0.47 3.22 12.51
C TRP A 340 0.85 3.64 13.11
N ALA A 341 1.29 2.95 14.17
CA ALA A 341 2.57 3.12 14.82
C ALA A 341 3.38 1.83 14.76
N SER A 342 4.64 1.96 14.39
CA SER A 342 5.66 0.92 14.40
C SER A 342 6.76 1.32 15.37
N PHE A 343 7.17 0.37 16.22
CA PHE A 343 8.23 0.52 17.22
C PHE A 343 9.50 -0.25 16.83
N ASP A 344 9.53 -0.81 15.62
CA ASP A 344 10.55 -1.70 15.08
C ASP A 344 10.93 -1.31 13.63
N ASP A 345 11.05 -0.01 13.38
CA ASP A 345 11.53 0.54 12.10
C ASP A 345 10.70 0.14 10.86
N GLY A 346 9.40 -0.06 11.06
CA GLY A 346 8.46 -0.41 10.00
C GLY A 346 8.43 -1.91 9.67
N GLU A 347 9.05 -2.77 10.49
CA GLU A 347 8.94 -4.22 10.33
C GLU A 347 7.51 -4.68 10.66
N THR A 348 6.95 -4.19 11.77
CA THR A 348 5.55 -4.40 12.11
C THR A 348 4.84 -3.10 12.51
N TRP A 349 3.51 -3.08 12.39
CA TRP A 349 2.66 -1.94 12.73
C TRP A 349 1.69 -2.35 13.82
N SER A 350 2.17 -2.38 15.08
CA SER A 350 1.48 -3.01 16.21
C SER A 350 0.32 -2.21 16.77
N LYS A 351 0.29 -0.90 16.57
CA LYS A 351 -0.76 -0.02 17.09
C LYS A 351 -1.46 0.76 15.97
N LYS A 352 -2.74 1.08 16.19
CA LYS A 352 -3.57 1.80 15.25
C LYS A 352 -4.50 2.77 15.98
N THR A 353 -4.54 4.03 15.57
CA THR A 353 -5.45 5.07 16.11
C THR A 353 -6.37 5.57 15.01
N VAL A 354 -7.68 5.54 15.26
CA VAL A 354 -8.66 6.09 14.33
C VAL A 354 -8.70 7.62 14.47
N ILE A 355 -8.32 8.32 13.40
CA ILE A 355 -8.35 9.79 13.33
C ILE A 355 -9.72 10.28 12.85
N TYR A 356 -10.29 9.63 11.82
CA TYR A 356 -11.59 10.02 11.27
C TYR A 356 -12.36 8.82 10.74
N PRO A 357 -13.45 8.40 11.40
CA PRO A 357 -14.15 7.14 11.07
C PRO A 357 -15.10 7.24 9.86
N LYS A 358 -15.26 8.45 9.28
CA LYS A 358 -16.17 8.68 8.15
C LYS A 358 -15.41 8.67 6.82
N LEU A 359 -16.05 9.21 5.76
CA LEU A 359 -15.47 9.27 4.43
C LEU A 359 -14.27 10.22 4.40
N ALA A 360 -13.11 9.69 4.09
CA ALA A 360 -11.83 10.39 3.96
C ALA A 360 -11.06 9.86 2.77
N SER A 361 -9.99 10.55 2.34
CA SER A 361 -9.18 10.11 1.21
C SER A 361 -7.69 10.35 1.50
N TYR A 362 -6.94 10.99 0.62
CA TYR A 362 -5.51 11.23 0.76
C TYR A 362 -5.17 11.89 2.09
N ALA A 363 -4.10 11.45 2.72
CA ALA A 363 -3.62 12.00 3.97
C ALA A 363 -2.09 12.13 3.98
N GLU A 364 -1.59 13.14 4.70
CA GLU A 364 -0.17 13.39 4.91
C GLU A 364 0.11 13.64 6.40
N LEU A 365 1.31 13.26 6.86
CA LEU A 365 1.81 13.46 8.20
C LEU A 365 2.89 14.54 8.24
N CYS A 366 2.91 15.33 9.31
CA CYS A 366 3.95 16.31 9.53
C CYS A 366 4.29 16.39 11.03
N TYR A 367 5.58 16.33 11.36
CA TYR A 367 6.10 16.53 12.71
C TYR A 367 6.62 17.95 12.86
N ASN A 368 6.19 18.62 13.90
CA ASN A 368 6.66 19.98 14.24
C ASN A 368 7.84 19.86 15.22
N PRO A 369 9.08 20.18 14.81
CA PRO A 369 10.27 19.99 15.64
C PRO A 369 10.35 20.93 16.84
N VAL A 370 9.54 21.99 16.87
CA VAL A 370 9.53 22.99 17.97
C VAL A 370 8.51 22.62 19.04
N THR A 371 7.34 22.13 18.63
CA THR A 371 6.26 21.81 19.57
C THR A 371 6.19 20.33 19.94
N GLY A 372 6.86 19.44 19.18
CA GLY A 372 6.75 17.97 19.32
C GLY A 372 5.39 17.43 18.87
N LEU A 373 4.52 18.25 18.28
CA LEU A 373 3.20 17.84 17.84
C LEU A 373 3.23 17.23 16.44
N ILE A 374 2.30 16.32 16.19
CA ILE A 374 2.06 15.68 14.91
C ILE A 374 0.79 16.27 14.31
N SER A 375 0.83 16.61 13.02
CA SER A 375 -0.33 17.05 12.27
C SER A 375 -0.65 16.02 11.17
N VAL A 376 -1.91 15.64 11.06
CA VAL A 376 -2.46 14.85 9.94
C VAL A 376 -3.31 15.78 9.10
N MET A 377 -2.91 15.99 7.86
CA MET A 377 -3.67 16.76 6.86
C MET A 377 -4.38 15.80 5.91
N TYR A 378 -5.69 15.87 5.75
CA TYR A 378 -6.45 14.88 4.99
C TYR A 378 -7.71 15.41 4.31
N GLU A 379 -8.04 14.78 3.17
CA GLU A 379 -9.28 14.99 2.45
C GLU A 379 -10.45 14.36 3.20
N TYR A 380 -11.61 15.03 3.25
CA TYR A 380 -12.79 14.53 3.93
C TYR A 380 -14.08 14.96 3.24
N GLY A 381 -15.20 14.30 3.60
CA GLY A 381 -16.51 14.73 3.16
C GLY A 381 -17.65 13.87 3.66
N ILE A 382 -18.88 14.39 3.48
CA ILE A 382 -20.12 13.72 3.87
C ILE A 382 -20.72 12.99 2.67
N ALA A 383 -20.72 13.61 1.49
CA ALA A 383 -21.32 13.05 0.27
C ALA A 383 -20.37 12.07 -0.44
N ASN A 384 -19.10 12.37 -0.41
CA ASN A 384 -18.01 11.52 -0.88
C ASN A 384 -16.74 11.86 -0.07
N CYS A 385 -15.68 11.09 -0.23
CA CYS A 385 -14.48 11.18 0.60
C CYS A 385 -13.62 12.46 0.44
N TYR A 386 -14.02 13.40 -0.41
CA TYR A 386 -13.33 14.68 -0.63
C TYR A 386 -14.32 15.84 -0.90
N ALA A 387 -15.62 15.65 -0.61
CA ALA A 387 -16.66 16.63 -0.94
C ALA A 387 -16.54 17.92 -0.16
N ASP A 388 -16.02 17.91 1.06
CA ASP A 388 -16.02 19.07 1.96
C ASP A 388 -14.67 19.78 2.00
N GLY A 389 -13.60 19.17 1.45
CA GLY A 389 -12.27 19.75 1.32
C GLY A 389 -11.18 19.00 2.08
N ILE A 390 -10.26 19.77 2.70
CA ILE A 390 -9.13 19.25 3.46
C ILE A 390 -9.17 19.83 4.87
N ARG A 391 -8.98 18.97 5.87
CA ARG A 391 -8.84 19.35 7.26
C ARG A 391 -7.49 18.91 7.82
N ILE A 392 -7.11 19.51 8.95
CA ILE A 392 -5.89 19.19 9.66
C ILE A 392 -6.27 18.91 11.11
N GLN A 393 -5.75 17.80 11.64
CA GLN A 393 -5.84 17.45 13.06
C GLN A 393 -4.44 17.36 13.62
N THR A 394 -4.20 18.09 14.73
CA THR A 394 -2.87 18.17 15.36
C THR A 394 -2.97 17.63 16.78
N PHE A 395 -2.04 16.75 17.17
CA PHE A 395 -2.05 16.04 18.46
C PHE A 395 -0.63 15.71 18.93
N SER A 396 -0.49 15.31 20.20
CA SER A 396 0.76 14.80 20.75
C SER A 396 0.93 13.32 20.48
N VAL A 397 2.16 12.81 20.60
CA VAL A 397 2.45 11.36 20.56
C VAL A 397 1.69 10.63 21.67
N ASP A 398 1.66 11.21 22.89
CA ASP A 398 0.94 10.62 24.02
C ASP A 398 -0.54 10.43 23.70
N TRP A 399 -1.19 11.48 23.18
CA TRP A 399 -2.60 11.37 22.78
C TRP A 399 -2.80 10.27 21.73
N LEU A 400 -1.91 10.19 20.73
CA LEU A 400 -1.99 9.17 19.67
C LEU A 400 -1.93 7.76 20.26
N LEU A 401 -0.96 7.50 21.14
CA LEU A 401 -0.74 6.17 21.72
C LEU A 401 -1.81 5.80 22.77
N GLU A 402 -2.28 6.76 23.59
CA GLU A 402 -3.37 6.56 24.55
C GLU A 402 -4.71 6.21 23.88
N ASN A 403 -4.95 6.73 22.67
CA ASN A 403 -6.16 6.43 21.87
C ASN A 403 -5.95 5.31 20.86
N SER A 404 -4.81 4.62 20.90
CA SER A 404 -4.53 3.51 20.01
C SER A 404 -5.16 2.21 20.49
N VAL A 405 -5.42 1.34 19.52
CA VAL A 405 -5.78 -0.06 19.74
C VAL A 405 -4.74 -0.97 19.09
N GLU A 406 -4.67 -2.22 19.53
CA GLU A 406 -3.84 -3.23 18.87
C GLU A 406 -4.28 -3.37 17.39
N ASN A 407 -3.29 -3.53 16.52
CA ASN A 407 -3.57 -3.79 15.12
C ASN A 407 -3.93 -5.27 14.96
N THR A 408 -5.19 -5.55 14.65
CA THR A 408 -5.73 -6.92 14.54
C THR A 408 -5.11 -7.73 13.39
N SER A 409 -4.45 -7.07 12.43
CA SER A 409 -3.70 -7.77 11.37
C SER A 409 -2.47 -8.52 11.90
N LEU A 410 -2.04 -8.20 13.12
CA LEU A 410 -0.96 -8.90 13.83
C LEU A 410 -1.47 -9.97 14.79
N ARG A 411 -2.76 -10.29 14.76
CA ARG A 411 -3.26 -11.38 15.59
C ARG A 411 -2.43 -12.63 15.34
N THR A 412 -1.76 -13.11 16.37
CA THR A 412 -1.22 -14.46 16.42
C THR A 412 -2.37 -15.43 16.68
N ALA A 413 -2.27 -16.67 16.21
CA ALA A 413 -3.19 -17.71 16.62
C ALA A 413 -3.16 -17.84 18.15
N GLU A 414 -4.34 -18.06 18.78
CA GLU A 414 -4.39 -18.27 20.23
C GLU A 414 -3.48 -19.43 20.60
N PRO A 415 -2.65 -19.30 21.67
CA PRO A 415 -1.76 -20.37 22.08
C PRO A 415 -2.56 -21.64 22.36
N ILE A 416 -2.30 -22.68 21.63
CA ILE A 416 -2.95 -23.97 21.83
C ILE A 416 -2.30 -24.64 23.04
N THR A 417 -3.03 -24.66 24.16
CA THR A 417 -2.55 -25.27 25.41
C THR A 417 -3.03 -26.72 25.48
N GLY A 418 -2.10 -27.66 25.65
CA GLY A 418 -2.39 -29.07 25.81
C GLY A 418 -1.82 -29.94 24.71
N THR A 419 -1.98 -31.27 24.84
CA THR A 419 -1.57 -32.23 23.84
C THR A 419 -2.58 -32.16 22.67
N LEU A 420 -2.13 -31.73 21.51
CA LEU A 420 -2.94 -31.68 20.32
C LEU A 420 -3.04 -33.07 19.70
N THR A 421 -4.26 -33.53 19.48
CA THR A 421 -4.51 -34.81 18.80
C THR A 421 -4.92 -34.52 17.36
N PRO A 422 -4.22 -35.09 16.37
CA PRO A 422 -4.62 -34.97 14.96
C PRO A 422 -6.03 -35.56 14.76
N GLU A 423 -6.96 -34.75 14.27
CA GLU A 423 -8.36 -35.13 14.07
C GLU A 423 -9.02 -34.25 13.02
N ILE A 424 -9.79 -34.84 12.12
CA ILE A 424 -10.67 -34.10 11.22
C ILE A 424 -12.03 -33.91 11.93
N PRO A 425 -12.42 -32.69 12.33
CA PRO A 425 -13.71 -32.45 12.99
C PRO A 425 -14.89 -32.85 12.10
N GLU A 426 -15.68 -33.85 12.53
CA GLU A 426 -16.81 -34.36 11.73
C GLU A 426 -18.02 -33.43 11.75
N GLU A 427 -18.20 -32.64 12.81
CA GLU A 427 -19.35 -31.75 12.96
C GLU A 427 -19.42 -30.72 11.83
N SER A 428 -20.50 -30.74 11.08
CA SER A 428 -20.75 -29.83 9.94
C SER A 428 -19.78 -29.96 8.77
N LEU A 429 -18.99 -31.04 8.71
CA LEU A 429 -18.20 -31.39 7.53
C LEU A 429 -19.14 -31.83 6.40
N LEU A 430 -19.12 -31.12 5.28
CA LEU A 430 -20.01 -31.35 4.13
C LEU A 430 -19.32 -32.05 2.96
N LEU A 431 -18.03 -31.83 2.82
CA LEU A 431 -17.24 -32.34 1.70
C LEU A 431 -15.88 -32.82 2.16
N GLN A 432 -15.55 -34.01 1.71
CA GLN A 432 -14.19 -34.57 1.75
C GLN A 432 -13.89 -35.25 0.41
N LEU A 433 -13.10 -34.59 -0.43
CA LEU A 433 -12.61 -35.14 -1.68
C LEU A 433 -11.13 -35.53 -1.49
N ASN A 434 -10.82 -36.79 -1.59
CA ASN A 434 -9.49 -37.38 -1.35
C ASN A 434 -9.21 -38.53 -2.29
N GLY A 435 -8.13 -39.28 -2.06
CA GLY A 435 -7.72 -40.46 -2.86
C GLY A 435 -8.79 -41.50 -3.02
N ASP A 436 -9.59 -41.76 -1.97
CA ASP A 436 -10.63 -42.82 -1.99
C ASP A 436 -11.74 -42.57 -3.03
N GLY A 437 -12.02 -41.28 -3.30
CA GLY A 437 -13.05 -40.88 -4.27
C GLY A 437 -12.57 -40.77 -5.72
N MET A 438 -11.28 -40.95 -5.99
CA MET A 438 -10.70 -40.71 -7.33
C MET A 438 -11.01 -41.83 -8.35
N GLU A 439 -11.53 -42.96 -7.94
CA GLU A 439 -11.96 -44.04 -8.83
C GLU A 439 -12.97 -43.59 -9.90
N GLY A 440 -13.74 -42.57 -9.61
CA GLY A 440 -14.75 -41.99 -10.51
C GLY A 440 -14.19 -41.05 -11.56
N ILE A 441 -12.94 -40.62 -11.48
CA ILE A 441 -12.35 -39.60 -12.39
C ILE A 441 -12.39 -40.01 -13.85
N ALA A 442 -12.19 -41.27 -14.17
CA ALA A 442 -12.35 -41.78 -15.52
C ALA A 442 -13.77 -41.55 -16.09
N GLY A 443 -14.77 -41.46 -15.25
CA GLY A 443 -16.15 -41.08 -15.57
C GLY A 443 -16.47 -39.58 -15.37
N GLY A 444 -15.46 -38.79 -15.05
CA GLY A 444 -15.59 -37.33 -14.81
C GLY A 444 -16.10 -36.96 -13.42
N ILE A 445 -16.03 -37.86 -12.44
CA ILE A 445 -16.55 -37.62 -11.09
C ILE A 445 -15.45 -37.88 -10.03
N TRP A 446 -15.26 -36.93 -9.13
CA TRP A 446 -14.52 -37.13 -7.88
C TRP A 446 -15.52 -37.34 -6.76
N TYR A 447 -15.61 -38.53 -6.23
CA TYR A 447 -16.61 -38.85 -5.22
C TYR A 447 -16.26 -38.25 -3.87
N ASN A 448 -17.29 -37.73 -3.20
CA ASN A 448 -17.21 -37.28 -1.83
C ASN A 448 -17.26 -38.48 -0.87
N SER A 449 -16.25 -38.61 -0.02
CA SER A 449 -16.12 -39.75 0.91
C SER A 449 -17.20 -39.77 2.00
N ILE A 450 -17.82 -38.64 2.30
CA ILE A 450 -18.71 -38.48 3.45
C ILE A 450 -20.15 -38.05 3.09
N GLY A 451 -20.42 -37.70 1.85
CA GLY A 451 -21.69 -37.12 1.44
C GLY A 451 -22.07 -37.38 -0.02
N THR A 452 -23.08 -36.65 -0.48
CA THR A 452 -23.63 -36.82 -1.84
C THR A 452 -23.20 -35.73 -2.81
N ALA A 453 -22.58 -34.64 -2.32
CA ALA A 453 -22.01 -33.57 -3.16
C ALA A 453 -20.67 -34.05 -3.74
N ASN A 454 -20.62 -34.28 -5.03
CA ASN A 454 -19.43 -34.78 -5.71
C ASN A 454 -18.76 -33.67 -6.54
N GLY A 455 -17.47 -33.83 -6.78
CA GLY A 455 -16.75 -33.07 -7.77
C GLY A 455 -17.04 -33.56 -9.18
N THR A 456 -17.33 -32.67 -10.12
CA THR A 456 -17.53 -33.01 -11.54
C THR A 456 -16.45 -32.32 -12.37
N VAL A 457 -15.70 -33.10 -13.13
CA VAL A 457 -14.67 -32.59 -14.03
C VAL A 457 -15.31 -31.72 -15.11
N ALA A 458 -14.80 -30.50 -15.28
CA ALA A 458 -15.31 -29.59 -16.29
C ALA A 458 -15.11 -30.17 -17.72
N ASN A 459 -16.05 -29.91 -18.61
CA ASN A 459 -15.95 -30.39 -19.97
C ASN A 459 -14.71 -29.86 -20.69
N GLY A 460 -13.86 -30.74 -21.18
CA GLY A 460 -12.59 -30.39 -21.82
C GLY A 460 -11.41 -30.17 -20.86
N ALA A 461 -11.60 -30.37 -19.56
CA ALA A 461 -10.50 -30.36 -18.60
C ALA A 461 -9.71 -31.65 -18.67
N ASP A 462 -8.38 -31.57 -18.70
CA ASP A 462 -7.48 -32.69 -18.58
C ASP A 462 -7.09 -32.87 -17.10
N VAL A 463 -7.67 -33.88 -16.47
CA VAL A 463 -7.47 -34.22 -15.05
C VAL A 463 -7.03 -35.68 -14.97
N THR A 464 -5.84 -35.93 -14.44
CA THR A 464 -5.23 -37.24 -14.35
C THR A 464 -5.05 -37.64 -12.89
N VAL A 465 -5.42 -38.89 -12.57
CA VAL A 465 -5.08 -39.53 -11.29
C VAL A 465 -3.62 -40.01 -11.34
N LEU A 466 -2.84 -39.58 -10.37
CA LEU A 466 -1.49 -40.06 -10.12
C LEU A 466 -1.51 -40.88 -8.83
N GLU A 467 -1.21 -42.20 -8.97
CA GLU A 467 -1.29 -43.14 -7.84
C GLU A 467 0.01 -43.16 -7.02
N ASN A 468 -0.11 -43.29 -5.70
CA ASN A 468 1.01 -43.45 -4.76
C ASN A 468 2.07 -42.34 -4.84
N VAL A 469 1.65 -41.06 -4.98
CA VAL A 469 2.55 -39.93 -5.21
C VAL A 469 2.93 -39.24 -3.90
N LEU A 470 1.97 -39.00 -2.99
CA LEU A 470 2.18 -38.24 -1.78
C LEU A 470 1.94 -39.14 -0.56
N ASN A 471 3.01 -39.58 0.08
CA ASN A 471 3.00 -40.55 1.21
C ASN A 471 2.16 -41.81 0.92
N GLY A 472 2.20 -42.32 -0.33
CA GLY A 472 1.43 -43.50 -0.75
C GLY A 472 -0.02 -43.21 -1.17
N GLU A 473 -0.49 -41.96 -0.99
CA GLU A 473 -1.81 -41.53 -1.39
C GLU A 473 -1.86 -41.15 -2.89
N SER A 474 -3.05 -41.27 -3.48
CA SER A 474 -3.32 -40.83 -4.85
C SER A 474 -3.67 -39.35 -4.87
N ILE A 475 -3.31 -38.67 -5.94
CA ILE A 475 -3.55 -37.26 -6.15
C ILE A 475 -4.17 -36.99 -7.52
N LEU A 476 -4.81 -35.81 -7.70
CA LEU A 476 -5.21 -35.30 -9.00
C LEU A 476 -4.20 -34.33 -9.57
N SER A 477 -3.82 -34.50 -10.82
CA SER A 477 -3.01 -33.55 -11.57
C SER A 477 -3.86 -32.85 -12.63
N PHE A 478 -3.79 -31.51 -12.63
CA PHE A 478 -4.49 -30.59 -13.53
C PHE A 478 -3.49 -29.95 -14.48
N ASP A 479 -3.80 -29.90 -15.77
CA ASP A 479 -2.95 -29.24 -16.78
C ASP A 479 -3.24 -27.75 -16.98
N GLY A 480 -4.28 -27.20 -16.32
CA GLY A 480 -4.74 -25.83 -16.46
C GLY A 480 -5.76 -25.60 -17.59
N SER A 481 -6.20 -26.64 -18.30
CA SER A 481 -7.25 -26.52 -19.30
C SER A 481 -8.67 -26.36 -18.72
N GLY A 482 -8.87 -26.77 -17.47
CA GLY A 482 -10.10 -26.67 -16.72
C GLY A 482 -9.94 -27.15 -15.28
N GLY A 483 -11.03 -27.32 -14.56
CA GLY A 483 -11.02 -27.74 -13.16
C GLY A 483 -12.20 -28.64 -12.82
N ILE A 484 -12.53 -28.70 -11.54
CA ILE A 484 -13.64 -29.47 -11.00
C ILE A 484 -14.70 -28.51 -10.45
N SER A 485 -15.97 -28.77 -10.77
CA SER A 485 -17.13 -28.09 -10.20
C SER A 485 -17.80 -28.97 -9.16
N ILE A 486 -18.13 -28.41 -8.00
CA ILE A 486 -18.86 -29.09 -6.94
C ILE A 486 -20.26 -28.49 -6.88
N SER A 487 -21.27 -29.34 -6.90
CA SER A 487 -22.68 -28.96 -6.72
C SER A 487 -23.32 -29.74 -5.58
N GLY A 488 -24.43 -29.25 -5.05
CA GLY A 488 -25.13 -29.93 -3.94
C GLY A 488 -24.64 -29.50 -2.56
N LEU A 489 -23.92 -28.38 -2.44
CA LEU A 489 -23.57 -27.74 -1.19
C LEU A 489 -24.55 -26.58 -0.86
N ASP A 490 -25.82 -26.77 -1.13
CA ASP A 490 -26.88 -25.76 -1.00
C ASP A 490 -27.12 -25.29 0.45
N THR A 491 -26.51 -25.99 1.41
CA THR A 491 -26.57 -25.68 2.85
C THR A 491 -25.49 -24.72 3.34
N LEU A 492 -24.56 -24.33 2.49
CA LEU A 492 -23.59 -23.31 2.84
C LEU A 492 -24.30 -21.93 2.95
N THR A 493 -24.70 -21.53 4.15
CA THR A 493 -25.55 -20.35 4.37
C THR A 493 -24.96 -19.35 5.35
N GLY A 494 -23.70 -19.37 5.62
CA GLY A 494 -23.10 -18.48 6.61
C GLY A 494 -21.61 -18.69 6.72
N ASP A 495 -21.19 -19.05 7.89
CA ASP A 495 -19.78 -19.34 8.19
C ASP A 495 -19.31 -20.58 7.42
N VAL A 496 -18.06 -20.54 7.00
CA VAL A 496 -17.46 -21.63 6.22
C VAL A 496 -15.98 -21.80 6.59
N THR A 497 -15.53 -23.02 6.57
CA THR A 497 -14.11 -23.35 6.59
C THR A 497 -13.80 -24.29 5.42
N TYR A 498 -12.65 -24.10 4.77
CA TYR A 498 -12.15 -25.06 3.81
C TYR A 498 -10.65 -25.30 3.99
N PHE A 499 -10.22 -26.53 3.67
CA PHE A 499 -8.82 -26.94 3.57
C PHE A 499 -8.55 -27.46 2.18
N ILE A 500 -7.34 -27.21 1.68
CA ILE A 500 -6.86 -27.78 0.43
C ILE A 500 -5.40 -28.18 0.62
N VAL A 501 -5.10 -29.45 0.28
CA VAL A 501 -3.72 -29.94 0.16
C VAL A 501 -3.34 -29.91 -1.31
N TYR A 502 -2.38 -29.06 -1.66
CA TYR A 502 -2.05 -28.81 -3.06
C TYR A 502 -0.57 -28.58 -3.30
N ARG A 503 -0.17 -28.72 -4.57
CA ARG A 503 1.11 -28.26 -5.10
C ARG A 503 0.87 -27.46 -6.38
N SER A 504 1.36 -26.23 -6.48
CA SER A 504 1.32 -25.47 -7.73
C SER A 504 2.44 -25.93 -8.66
N LYS A 505 2.27 -25.72 -9.98
CA LYS A 505 3.33 -25.89 -10.96
C LYS A 505 3.85 -24.51 -11.36
N ALA A 506 4.96 -24.07 -10.78
CA ALA A 506 5.47 -22.71 -10.88
C ALA A 506 5.66 -22.22 -12.32
N GLU A 507 6.06 -23.08 -13.25
CA GLU A 507 6.28 -22.72 -14.65
C GLU A 507 5.01 -22.26 -15.38
N THR A 508 3.83 -22.73 -14.97
CA THR A 508 2.55 -22.39 -15.59
C THR A 508 1.91 -21.15 -14.99
N TYR A 509 2.36 -20.75 -13.82
CA TYR A 509 1.88 -19.64 -13.04
C TYR A 509 2.26 -18.27 -13.65
N LEU A 510 3.40 -18.19 -14.33
CA LEU A 510 3.92 -16.96 -14.93
C LEU A 510 3.16 -16.48 -16.18
N GLY A 511 2.07 -17.13 -16.57
CA GLY A 511 1.31 -16.82 -17.80
C GLY A 511 0.48 -15.55 -17.80
N GLY A 512 0.50 -14.75 -16.71
CA GLY A 512 -0.15 -13.43 -16.66
C GLY A 512 -1.69 -13.43 -16.53
N LYS A 513 -2.32 -14.61 -16.33
CA LYS A 513 -3.77 -14.76 -16.12
C LYS A 513 -4.05 -15.22 -14.69
N GLU A 514 -5.20 -14.82 -14.17
CA GLU A 514 -5.68 -15.33 -12.89
C GLU A 514 -5.93 -16.84 -12.98
N GLN A 515 -5.38 -17.56 -12.02
CA GLN A 515 -5.46 -19.01 -11.89
C GLN A 515 -6.03 -19.33 -10.51
N THR A 516 -7.15 -20.01 -10.45
CA THR A 516 -7.92 -20.16 -9.21
C THR A 516 -7.73 -21.56 -8.64
N LEU A 517 -7.21 -21.67 -7.42
CA LEU A 517 -7.11 -22.90 -6.67
C LEU A 517 -8.50 -23.33 -6.16
N PHE A 518 -9.20 -22.41 -5.49
CA PHE A 518 -10.54 -22.64 -4.97
C PHE A 518 -11.41 -21.41 -5.19
N ARG A 519 -12.66 -21.64 -5.57
CA ARG A 519 -13.66 -20.59 -5.75
C ARG A 519 -15.00 -21.03 -5.20
N SER A 520 -15.59 -20.19 -4.35
CA SER A 520 -16.95 -20.33 -3.87
C SER A 520 -17.76 -19.11 -4.29
N THR A 521 -18.96 -19.31 -4.81
CA THR A 521 -19.92 -18.23 -5.06
C THR A 521 -20.74 -17.90 -3.81
N HIS A 522 -20.56 -18.69 -2.74
CA HIS A 522 -21.13 -18.43 -1.43
C HIS A 522 -20.53 -17.17 -0.78
N ALA A 523 -21.25 -16.54 0.13
CA ALA A 523 -20.80 -15.34 0.86
C ALA A 523 -20.24 -14.23 -0.06
N GLY A 524 -20.78 -14.10 -1.27
CA GLY A 524 -20.34 -13.09 -2.22
C GLY A 524 -19.06 -13.44 -2.97
N GLY A 525 -18.59 -14.68 -2.88
CA GLY A 525 -17.43 -15.20 -3.60
C GLY A 525 -16.14 -15.11 -2.82
N ILE A 526 -15.71 -16.22 -2.24
CA ILE A 526 -14.38 -16.41 -1.68
C ILE A 526 -13.55 -17.13 -2.74
N TYR A 527 -12.36 -16.62 -3.02
CA TYR A 527 -11.46 -17.18 -4.02
C TYR A 527 -10.05 -17.30 -3.47
N SER A 528 -9.45 -18.47 -3.51
CA SER A 528 -8.01 -18.62 -3.39
C SER A 528 -7.42 -18.72 -4.79
N SER A 529 -6.66 -17.73 -5.20
CA SER A 529 -6.17 -17.60 -6.58
C SER A 529 -4.71 -17.18 -6.59
N PHE A 530 -3.93 -17.76 -7.51
CA PHE A 530 -2.59 -17.29 -7.78
C PHE A 530 -2.63 -16.01 -8.61
N LYS A 531 -1.91 -14.99 -8.15
CA LYS A 531 -1.83 -13.69 -8.80
C LYS A 531 -0.40 -13.44 -9.28
N PRO A 532 -0.16 -13.41 -10.58
CA PRO A 532 1.18 -13.21 -11.14
C PRO A 532 1.91 -11.97 -10.65
N ALA A 533 1.14 -10.97 -10.22
CA ALA A 533 1.71 -9.70 -9.75
C ALA A 533 2.34 -9.78 -8.36
N PHE A 534 1.97 -10.78 -7.56
CA PHE A 534 2.47 -10.96 -6.19
C PHE A 534 3.36 -12.17 -6.04
N ASP A 535 3.40 -13.03 -7.05
CA ASP A 535 4.04 -14.35 -6.95
C ASP A 535 3.56 -15.14 -5.72
N ALA A 536 2.26 -15.06 -5.45
CA ALA A 536 1.66 -15.57 -4.22
C ALA A 536 0.23 -16.09 -4.44
N LEU A 537 -0.19 -17.00 -3.56
CA LEU A 537 -1.59 -17.37 -3.39
C LEU A 537 -2.31 -16.25 -2.64
N CYS A 538 -3.35 -15.71 -3.26
CA CYS A 538 -4.18 -14.66 -2.68
C CYS A 538 -5.58 -15.19 -2.41
N THR A 539 -6.12 -14.96 -1.21
CA THR A 539 -7.53 -15.17 -0.97
C THR A 539 -8.31 -13.88 -1.24
N THR A 540 -9.28 -13.98 -2.10
CA THR A 540 -10.10 -12.87 -2.60
C THR A 540 -11.53 -13.01 -2.07
N VAL A 541 -12.11 -11.91 -1.66
CA VAL A 541 -13.51 -11.82 -1.31
C VAL A 541 -14.20 -10.87 -2.27
N GLN A 542 -15.42 -11.11 -2.63
CA GLN A 542 -16.29 -10.40 -3.58
C GLN A 542 -15.77 -9.04 -4.09
N GLY A 543 -15.60 -8.91 -5.38
CA GLY A 543 -15.29 -7.63 -6.00
C GLY A 543 -13.80 -7.29 -6.15
N GLY A 544 -12.91 -8.24 -5.90
CA GLY A 544 -11.49 -8.07 -6.19
C GLY A 544 -10.61 -7.74 -4.99
N TYR A 545 -10.98 -8.21 -3.83
CA TYR A 545 -10.19 -8.08 -2.62
C TYR A 545 -9.16 -9.18 -2.52
N TYR A 546 -7.88 -8.81 -2.58
CA TYR A 546 -6.78 -9.73 -2.52
C TYR A 546 -6.10 -9.65 -1.17
N VAL A 547 -5.99 -10.79 -0.53
CA VAL A 547 -5.17 -10.95 0.66
C VAL A 547 -3.98 -11.81 0.24
N PRO A 548 -2.81 -11.23 0.00
CA PRO A 548 -1.64 -12.04 -0.34
C PRO A 548 -1.25 -12.87 0.87
N SER A 549 -1.07 -14.16 0.66
CA SER A 549 -0.30 -15.02 1.54
C SER A 549 1.11 -15.16 1.01
N GLU A 550 2.11 -15.24 1.90
CA GLU A 550 3.49 -15.43 1.47
C GLU A 550 3.69 -16.80 0.84
N GLU A 551 4.57 -16.82 -0.17
CA GLU A 551 5.34 -17.97 -0.64
C GLU A 551 4.57 -19.28 -0.87
N PHE A 552 3.90 -19.51 -1.98
CA PHE A 552 3.34 -20.86 -2.24
C PHE A 552 3.20 -21.15 -3.73
N ALA A 553 4.13 -20.59 -4.51
CA ALA A 553 4.33 -20.91 -5.91
C ALA A 553 5.71 -21.57 -6.14
N ASP A 554 6.18 -22.36 -5.17
CA ASP A 554 7.55 -22.88 -5.09
C ASP A 554 7.70 -24.32 -5.54
N ASP A 555 6.67 -24.92 -6.16
CA ASP A 555 6.57 -26.37 -6.49
C ASP A 555 6.52 -27.31 -5.25
N GLY A 556 6.42 -26.76 -4.04
CA GLY A 556 6.21 -27.51 -2.80
C GLY A 556 4.77 -27.95 -2.60
N TRP A 557 4.55 -28.92 -1.74
CA TRP A 557 3.24 -29.29 -1.22
C TRP A 557 2.89 -28.42 -0.03
N HIS A 558 1.67 -27.89 -0.02
CA HIS A 558 1.15 -27.01 1.00
C HIS A 558 -0.22 -27.43 1.49
N ILE A 559 -0.50 -27.11 2.75
CA ILE A 559 -1.84 -27.21 3.35
C ILE A 559 -2.34 -25.79 3.59
N VAL A 560 -3.35 -25.35 2.85
CA VAL A 560 -4.00 -24.07 3.12
C VAL A 560 -5.34 -24.30 3.80
N ALA A 561 -5.62 -23.52 4.85
CA ALA A 561 -6.91 -23.43 5.51
C ALA A 561 -7.44 -21.99 5.45
N VAL A 562 -8.72 -21.83 5.18
CA VAL A 562 -9.38 -20.54 5.23
C VAL A 562 -10.66 -20.68 6.02
N THR A 563 -10.82 -19.83 7.03
CA THR A 563 -12.06 -19.73 7.81
C THR A 563 -12.74 -18.41 7.50
N TRP A 564 -14.08 -18.44 7.51
CA TRP A 564 -14.93 -17.28 7.38
C TRP A 564 -15.93 -17.28 8.52
N HIS A 565 -15.98 -16.21 9.29
CA HIS A 565 -16.89 -16.01 10.39
C HIS A 565 -17.64 -14.69 10.26
N SER A 566 -18.95 -14.73 10.20
CA SER A 566 -19.80 -13.55 10.16
C SER A 566 -19.99 -12.99 11.57
N THR A 567 -19.49 -11.79 11.83
CA THR A 567 -19.60 -11.12 13.14
C THR A 567 -20.86 -10.28 13.27
N SER A 568 -21.48 -9.89 12.16
CA SER A 568 -22.75 -9.18 12.09
C SER A 568 -23.41 -9.36 10.72
N GLU A 569 -24.57 -8.71 10.48
CA GLU A 569 -25.19 -8.66 9.15
C GLU A 569 -24.32 -7.99 8.07
N SER A 570 -23.29 -7.23 8.47
CA SER A 570 -22.44 -6.46 7.57
C SER A 570 -20.96 -6.70 7.74
N ASP A 571 -20.56 -7.50 8.71
CA ASP A 571 -19.15 -7.68 9.05
C ASP A 571 -18.81 -9.17 9.17
N ALA A 572 -17.61 -9.52 8.75
CA ALA A 572 -17.07 -10.87 8.87
C ALA A 572 -15.56 -10.82 9.15
N VAL A 573 -15.02 -11.89 9.69
CA VAL A 573 -13.58 -12.12 9.80
C VAL A 573 -13.22 -13.29 8.91
N MET A 574 -12.21 -13.11 8.09
CA MET A 574 -11.57 -14.16 7.31
C MET A 574 -10.18 -14.43 7.86
N THR A 575 -9.88 -15.67 8.14
CA THR A 575 -8.55 -16.08 8.60
C THR A 575 -7.98 -17.11 7.64
N GLN A 576 -6.71 -16.95 7.27
CA GLN A 576 -5.98 -17.90 6.45
C GLN A 576 -4.76 -18.44 7.19
N PHE A 577 -4.61 -19.75 7.14
CA PHE A 577 -3.43 -20.47 7.61
C PHE A 577 -2.78 -21.17 6.42
N THR A 578 -1.46 -21.23 6.41
CA THR A 578 -0.71 -22.02 5.44
C THR A 578 0.41 -22.73 6.16
N ASP A 579 0.45 -24.05 6.01
CA ASP A 579 1.40 -24.97 6.68
C ASP A 579 1.46 -24.75 8.20
N GLY A 580 0.31 -24.40 8.80
CA GLY A 580 0.14 -24.12 10.23
C GLY A 580 0.34 -22.68 10.64
N ASN A 581 1.02 -21.89 9.82
CA ASN A 581 1.23 -20.47 10.13
C ASN A 581 -0.01 -19.64 9.83
N LEU A 582 -0.39 -18.79 10.79
CA LEU A 582 -1.42 -17.78 10.55
C LEU A 582 -0.89 -16.73 9.58
N THR A 583 -1.23 -16.89 8.29
CA THR A 583 -0.74 -15.98 7.25
C THR A 583 -1.60 -14.76 7.08
N ARG A 584 -2.87 -14.81 7.50
CA ARG A 584 -3.75 -13.64 7.45
C ARG A 584 -4.95 -13.75 8.38
N ASN A 585 -5.26 -12.65 9.06
CA ASN A 585 -6.52 -12.39 9.74
C ASN A 585 -7.08 -11.06 9.21
N PHE A 586 -8.34 -11.03 8.78
CA PHE A 586 -8.86 -9.90 8.02
C PHE A 586 -10.31 -9.60 8.36
N GLU A 587 -10.57 -8.42 8.91
CA GLU A 587 -11.93 -7.92 9.17
C GLU A 587 -12.54 -7.34 7.90
N ILE A 588 -13.70 -7.84 7.52
CA ILE A 588 -14.43 -7.42 6.33
C ILE A 588 -15.69 -6.71 6.76
N GLY A 589 -15.72 -5.39 6.61
CA GLY A 589 -16.93 -4.60 6.77
C GLY A 589 -17.68 -4.44 5.46
N TYR A 590 -19.01 -4.38 5.48
CA TYR A 590 -19.89 -4.06 4.33
C TYR A 590 -20.28 -5.22 3.40
N LEU A 591 -19.52 -6.31 3.28
CA LEU A 591 -19.80 -7.36 2.28
C LEU A 591 -20.79 -8.42 2.75
N ALA A 592 -20.92 -8.59 4.05
CA ALA A 592 -21.80 -9.59 4.63
C ALA A 592 -23.31 -9.35 4.38
N ALA A 593 -23.73 -8.13 4.04
CA ALA A 593 -25.13 -7.83 3.72
C ALA A 593 -25.67 -8.53 2.47
N ASN A 594 -24.82 -9.16 1.69
CA ASN A 594 -25.19 -9.94 0.51
C ASN A 594 -25.03 -11.45 0.71
N HIS A 595 -25.00 -11.96 1.93
CA HIS A 595 -25.09 -13.40 2.26
C HIS A 595 -26.45 -13.97 1.86
N GLY A 596 -26.87 -13.73 0.67
CA GLY A 596 -28.15 -14.15 0.17
C GLY A 596 -28.02 -15.40 -0.69
N SER A 597 -28.49 -16.51 -0.17
CA SER A 597 -29.43 -17.44 -0.86
C SER A 597 -29.11 -17.94 -2.27
N SER A 598 -27.94 -17.84 -2.84
CA SER A 598 -27.65 -18.57 -4.07
C SER A 598 -26.85 -19.83 -3.75
N ALA A 599 -27.40 -20.97 -4.13
CA ALA A 599 -26.70 -22.25 -4.16
C ALA A 599 -25.29 -22.03 -4.75
N GLY A 600 -24.26 -22.09 -3.89
CA GLY A 600 -22.92 -21.72 -4.29
C GLY A 600 -22.35 -22.80 -5.21
N ILE A 601 -21.90 -22.44 -6.41
CA ILE A 601 -21.04 -23.29 -7.20
C ILE A 601 -19.64 -23.19 -6.61
N GLN A 602 -19.10 -24.32 -6.21
CA GLN A 602 -17.71 -24.45 -5.79
C GLN A 602 -16.89 -24.92 -7.00
N THR A 603 -15.76 -24.32 -7.27
CA THR A 603 -14.83 -24.78 -8.31
C THR A 603 -13.42 -24.92 -7.75
N ILE A 604 -12.69 -25.93 -8.21
CA ILE A 604 -11.34 -26.26 -7.79
C ILE A 604 -10.46 -26.27 -9.05
N ALA A 605 -9.24 -25.73 -8.95
CA ALA A 605 -8.24 -25.70 -10.02
C ALA A 605 -8.73 -25.07 -11.34
N GLU A 606 -9.56 -24.03 -11.28
CA GLU A 606 -10.05 -23.36 -12.50
C GLU A 606 -8.89 -22.65 -13.22
N LYS A 607 -8.51 -23.20 -14.39
CA LYS A 607 -7.39 -22.71 -15.23
C LYS A 607 -6.02 -22.71 -14.52
N LEU A 608 -5.86 -23.51 -13.49
CA LEU A 608 -4.63 -23.67 -12.73
C LEU A 608 -4.02 -25.03 -13.04
N ALA A 609 -2.77 -25.05 -13.51
CA ALA A 609 -1.97 -26.27 -13.51
C ALA A 609 -1.43 -26.49 -12.11
N CYS A 610 -1.91 -27.56 -11.46
CA CYS A 610 -1.55 -27.90 -10.09
C CYS A 610 -1.78 -29.37 -9.82
N GLU A 611 -1.41 -29.81 -8.64
CA GLU A 611 -1.75 -31.09 -8.09
C GLU A 611 -2.52 -30.89 -6.79
N ILE A 612 -3.56 -31.71 -6.55
CA ILE A 612 -4.40 -31.63 -5.37
C ILE A 612 -4.58 -33.02 -4.78
N ALA A 613 -4.33 -33.15 -3.49
CA ALA A 613 -4.45 -34.39 -2.75
C ALA A 613 -5.80 -34.49 -2.01
N GLU A 614 -6.22 -33.41 -1.36
CA GLU A 614 -7.45 -33.41 -0.58
C GLU A 614 -8.11 -32.04 -0.53
N VAL A 615 -9.45 -32.03 -0.45
CA VAL A 615 -10.26 -30.83 -0.23
C VAL A 615 -11.32 -31.14 0.83
N LEU A 616 -11.39 -30.30 1.85
CA LEU A 616 -12.37 -30.39 2.93
C LEU A 616 -13.18 -29.11 3.01
N ILE A 617 -14.50 -29.19 3.26
CA ILE A 617 -15.36 -28.02 3.44
C ILE A 617 -16.32 -28.23 4.60
N TRP A 618 -16.35 -27.31 5.56
CA TRP A 618 -17.30 -27.25 6.67
C TRP A 618 -18.32 -26.12 6.46
N ASN A 619 -19.55 -26.34 6.91
CA ASN A 619 -20.61 -25.30 7.01
C ASN A 619 -20.57 -24.60 8.37
N ARG A 620 -19.40 -24.26 8.84
CA ARG A 620 -19.14 -23.46 10.03
C ARG A 620 -17.70 -22.93 10.04
N THR A 621 -17.43 -21.96 10.88
CA THR A 621 -16.07 -21.56 11.22
C THR A 621 -15.50 -22.61 12.19
N LEU A 622 -14.36 -23.19 11.87
CA LEU A 622 -13.56 -23.95 12.83
C LEU A 622 -12.82 -22.99 13.78
N SER A 623 -12.71 -23.36 15.05
CA SER A 623 -11.84 -22.67 16.00
C SER A 623 -10.37 -22.90 15.64
N ASP A 624 -9.47 -22.05 16.16
CA ASP A 624 -8.01 -22.21 15.93
C ASP A 624 -7.52 -23.60 16.37
N LEU A 625 -8.08 -24.15 17.46
CA LEU A 625 -7.79 -25.51 17.91
C LEU A 625 -8.20 -26.56 16.86
N GLU A 626 -9.42 -26.46 16.33
CA GLU A 626 -9.91 -27.41 15.32
C GLU A 626 -9.16 -27.26 13.99
N VAL A 627 -8.77 -26.04 13.61
CA VAL A 627 -7.90 -25.78 12.46
C VAL A 627 -6.56 -26.47 12.64
N ALA A 628 -5.96 -26.35 13.83
CA ALA A 628 -4.69 -27.01 14.13
C ALA A 628 -4.81 -28.54 14.15
N GLN A 629 -5.89 -29.10 14.70
CA GLN A 629 -6.15 -30.54 14.71
C GLN A 629 -6.32 -31.09 13.29
N ALA A 630 -7.14 -30.41 12.47
CA ALA A 630 -7.36 -30.81 11.07
C ALA A 630 -6.09 -30.69 10.23
N GLY A 631 -5.33 -29.62 10.43
CA GLY A 631 -4.04 -29.42 9.75
C GLY A 631 -3.03 -30.50 10.10
N LEU A 632 -2.90 -30.85 11.37
CA LEU A 632 -2.03 -31.96 11.82
C LEU A 632 -2.49 -33.31 11.24
N ALA A 633 -3.79 -33.58 11.20
CA ALA A 633 -4.30 -34.82 10.62
C ALA A 633 -3.95 -34.96 9.14
N LEU A 634 -4.04 -33.86 8.39
CA LEU A 634 -3.62 -33.81 6.98
C LEU A 634 -2.09 -33.93 6.85
N ALA A 635 -1.34 -33.25 7.72
CA ALA A 635 0.11 -33.32 7.72
C ALA A 635 0.62 -34.73 8.00
N GLU A 636 0.07 -35.45 9.00
CA GLU A 636 0.39 -36.85 9.27
C GLU A 636 0.01 -37.76 8.08
N LYS A 637 -1.17 -37.56 7.47
CA LYS A 637 -1.62 -38.36 6.34
C LYS A 637 -0.69 -38.23 5.15
N TYR A 638 -0.23 -37.04 4.84
CA TYR A 638 0.52 -36.72 3.63
C TYR A 638 2.03 -36.59 3.83
N ASP A 639 2.54 -36.79 5.06
CA ASP A 639 3.94 -36.55 5.45
C ASP A 639 4.40 -35.14 5.11
N LEU A 640 3.60 -34.16 5.52
CA LEU A 640 3.84 -32.71 5.32
C LEU A 640 4.10 -32.02 6.67
N ALA A 641 4.59 -30.81 6.60
CA ALA A 641 4.72 -29.95 7.77
C ALA A 641 3.39 -29.24 8.10
N TRP A 642 3.09 -29.11 9.37
CA TRP A 642 2.08 -28.21 9.91
C TRP A 642 2.62 -27.63 11.21
N ASP A 643 3.14 -26.41 11.13
CA ASP A 643 3.74 -25.74 12.27
C ASP A 643 2.66 -25.06 13.12
N ILE A 644 2.53 -25.50 14.35
CA ILE A 644 1.61 -24.91 15.35
C ILE A 644 2.35 -24.06 16.38
N SER A 645 3.63 -23.75 16.17
CA SER A 645 4.36 -22.89 17.06
C SER A 645 3.66 -21.51 17.08
N SER A 646 3.15 -21.15 18.25
CA SER A 646 2.73 -19.79 18.53
C SER A 646 3.89 -18.88 18.18
N GLY A 647 3.70 -17.98 17.22
CA GLY A 647 4.71 -16.98 16.91
C GLY A 647 5.01 -16.13 18.13
N ASP A 648 5.99 -16.55 18.90
CA ASP A 648 6.68 -15.69 19.84
C ASP A 648 7.97 -15.24 19.15
N PRO A 649 8.12 -13.94 18.83
CA PRO A 649 9.32 -13.45 18.17
C PRO A 649 10.58 -13.49 19.05
N ASP A 650 10.50 -14.00 20.28
CA ASP A 650 11.57 -13.82 21.28
C ASP A 650 12.14 -15.13 21.85
N ASP A 651 12.10 -16.26 21.18
CA ASP A 651 12.90 -17.44 21.53
C ASP A 651 14.24 -17.44 20.76
N GLY A 652 15.01 -16.37 21.02
CA GLY A 652 16.43 -16.34 20.74
C GLY A 652 17.20 -17.24 21.70
N ASP A 653 17.26 -18.55 21.47
CA ASP A 653 18.33 -19.36 22.02
C ASP A 653 19.10 -20.08 20.89
N GLY A 654 20.38 -19.73 20.88
CA GLY A 654 21.36 -20.16 19.92
C GLY A 654 21.61 -21.66 19.96
N GLY A 655 21.13 -22.35 18.96
CA GLY A 655 21.61 -23.64 18.55
C GLY A 655 22.55 -23.49 17.35
N ASN A 656 23.84 -23.33 17.63
CA ASN A 656 24.91 -23.22 16.66
C ASN A 656 25.10 -24.55 15.90
N GLU A 657 24.47 -24.72 14.75
CA GLU A 657 24.91 -25.68 13.75
C GLU A 657 25.55 -24.94 12.59
N THR A 658 26.87 -25.00 12.58
CA THR A 658 27.73 -24.53 11.50
C THR A 658 27.43 -25.29 10.21
N LYS A 659 26.70 -24.69 9.28
CA LYS A 659 26.73 -25.09 7.87
C LYS A 659 27.98 -24.48 7.24
N GLU A 660 28.86 -25.33 6.71
CA GLU A 660 30.01 -24.94 5.90
C GLU A 660 29.58 -24.14 4.67
N PRO A 661 30.34 -23.08 4.28
CA PRO A 661 29.98 -22.28 3.12
C PRO A 661 30.19 -23.06 1.82
N VAL A 662 29.13 -23.20 1.05
CA VAL A 662 29.23 -23.66 -0.35
C VAL A 662 29.90 -22.54 -1.14
N THR A 663 31.09 -22.81 -1.67
CA THR A 663 31.81 -21.93 -2.57
C THR A 663 31.15 -21.86 -3.93
N GLU A 664 30.62 -20.70 -4.30
CA GLU A 664 30.20 -20.43 -5.67
C GLU A 664 31.39 -20.38 -6.63
N PRO A 665 31.25 -20.91 -7.86
CA PRO A 665 32.30 -20.78 -8.89
C PRO A 665 32.29 -19.37 -9.50
N SER A 666 33.49 -18.77 -9.55
CA SER A 666 33.74 -17.47 -10.18
C SER A 666 33.28 -17.40 -11.64
N PRO A 667 32.70 -16.28 -12.08
CA PRO A 667 32.33 -16.11 -13.48
C PRO A 667 33.55 -15.92 -14.39
N GLN A 668 33.57 -16.66 -15.49
CA GLN A 668 34.54 -16.56 -16.57
C GLN A 668 34.29 -15.28 -17.40
N PRO A 669 35.34 -14.63 -17.93
CA PRO A 669 35.19 -13.41 -18.72
C PRO A 669 34.69 -13.68 -20.13
N ILE A 670 33.74 -12.87 -20.57
CA ILE A 670 33.18 -12.86 -21.92
C ILE A 670 34.16 -12.18 -22.87
N PRO A 671 34.46 -12.72 -24.06
CA PRO A 671 35.35 -12.12 -25.03
C PRO A 671 34.74 -10.90 -25.72
N THR A 672 35.46 -9.81 -25.73
CA THR A 672 35.16 -8.62 -26.54
C THR A 672 35.51 -8.87 -28.01
N THR A 673 34.51 -8.79 -28.88
CA THR A 673 34.71 -8.59 -30.31
C THR A 673 34.26 -7.18 -30.68
N GLY A 674 35.24 -6.39 -31.15
CA GLY A 674 34.96 -5.06 -31.66
C GLY A 674 34.35 -5.11 -33.07
N GLY A 675 33.49 -4.16 -33.32
CA GLY A 675 32.93 -3.88 -34.66
C GLY A 675 32.51 -2.43 -34.68
N THR A 676 33.31 -1.61 -35.30
CA THR A 676 33.01 -0.21 -35.68
C THR A 676 32.06 -0.19 -36.85
N GLU A 677 30.92 0.48 -36.70
CA GLU A 677 30.24 1.12 -37.84
C GLU A 677 29.62 2.44 -37.42
N THR A 678 30.01 3.45 -38.11
CA THR A 678 29.50 4.83 -38.11
C THR A 678 28.25 4.93 -38.98
N GLU A 679 27.16 5.44 -38.45
CA GLU A 679 26.17 6.08 -39.32
C GLU A 679 25.45 7.27 -38.64
N LYS A 680 25.12 8.21 -39.49
CA LYS A 680 24.86 9.63 -39.34
C LYS A 680 23.58 9.97 -38.58
N ALA A 681 23.69 11.09 -37.89
CA ALA A 681 22.60 11.91 -37.38
C ALA A 681 21.61 12.33 -38.51
N ASN A 682 20.33 12.21 -38.20
CA ASN A 682 19.34 13.15 -38.71
C ASN A 682 18.34 13.46 -37.60
N ALA A 683 18.34 14.73 -37.24
CA ALA A 683 17.38 15.30 -36.30
C ALA A 683 16.09 15.62 -37.05
N ASP A 684 14.95 15.27 -36.47
CA ASP A 684 13.72 15.99 -36.69
C ASP A 684 12.86 15.98 -35.40
N PRO A 685 12.47 17.15 -34.90
CA PRO A 685 11.72 17.26 -33.66
C PRO A 685 10.22 17.37 -33.96
N THR A 686 9.49 16.28 -33.87
CA THR A 686 8.03 16.37 -33.83
C THR A 686 7.52 15.93 -32.46
N GLY A 687 6.81 16.88 -31.83
CA GLY A 687 6.32 16.78 -30.48
C GLY A 687 5.36 15.62 -30.25
N CYS A 688 5.50 14.96 -29.12
CA CYS A 688 4.49 14.08 -28.58
C CYS A 688 3.27 14.89 -28.13
N GLN A 689 2.22 14.90 -28.93
CA GLN A 689 0.87 15.13 -28.43
C GLN A 689 0.37 13.85 -27.78
N SER A 690 0.22 13.88 -26.46
CA SER A 690 -0.53 12.85 -25.75
C SER A 690 -2.03 13.13 -25.94
N ASP A 691 -2.68 12.39 -26.80
CA ASP A 691 -4.14 12.31 -26.85
C ASP A 691 -4.63 11.62 -25.58
N ILE A 692 -5.20 12.40 -24.66
CA ILE A 692 -5.92 11.89 -23.50
C ILE A 692 -7.30 11.48 -23.98
N GLY A 693 -7.48 10.19 -24.24
CA GLY A 693 -8.77 9.58 -24.56
C GLY A 693 -9.76 9.78 -23.43
N ALA A 694 -10.98 10.15 -23.78
CA ALA A 694 -12.08 10.40 -22.86
C ALA A 694 -12.38 9.18 -21.97
N VAL A 695 -12.54 9.45 -20.68
CA VAL A 695 -13.03 8.47 -19.70
C VAL A 695 -14.46 8.05 -20.09
N PRO A 696 -14.78 6.75 -20.16
CA PRO A 696 -16.15 6.33 -20.39
C PRO A 696 -17.02 6.74 -19.22
N THR A 697 -18.05 7.52 -19.49
CA THR A 697 -19.13 7.81 -18.55
C THR A 697 -19.76 6.51 -18.06
N MET A 698 -19.93 6.41 -16.74
CA MET A 698 -20.71 5.31 -16.11
C MET A 698 -22.04 5.14 -16.86
N THR A 699 -22.36 3.91 -17.20
CA THR A 699 -23.60 3.60 -17.93
C THR A 699 -24.82 3.99 -17.08
N ALA A 700 -25.88 4.43 -17.77
CA ALA A 700 -27.15 4.87 -17.17
C ALA A 700 -27.76 3.86 -16.18
N ALA A 701 -27.38 2.58 -16.26
CA ALA A 701 -27.79 1.54 -15.33
C ALA A 701 -27.20 1.69 -13.91
N THR A 702 -25.97 2.14 -13.78
CA THR A 702 -25.31 2.33 -12.47
C THR A 702 -25.84 3.59 -11.77
N LEU A 703 -26.13 4.63 -12.51
CA LEU A 703 -26.80 5.84 -12.00
C LEU A 703 -28.24 5.56 -11.54
N ALA A 704 -28.97 4.64 -12.22
CA ALA A 704 -30.33 4.25 -11.84
C ALA A 704 -30.34 3.47 -10.51
N ALA A 705 -29.35 2.61 -10.25
CA ALA A 705 -29.25 1.87 -9.00
C ALA A 705 -28.96 2.79 -7.79
N VAL A 706 -28.08 3.77 -7.94
CA VAL A 706 -27.77 4.75 -6.88
C VAL A 706 -28.98 5.67 -6.63
N SER A 707 -29.71 6.06 -7.67
CA SER A 707 -30.92 6.89 -7.55
C SER A 707 -32.09 6.14 -6.90
N LEU A 708 -32.21 4.82 -7.13
CA LEU A 708 -33.24 3.98 -6.50
C LEU A 708 -32.95 3.77 -5.01
N ALA A 709 -31.70 3.57 -4.60
CA ALA A 709 -31.30 3.45 -3.22
C ALA A 709 -31.57 4.75 -2.42
N ALA A 710 -31.20 5.90 -2.99
CA ALA A 710 -31.48 7.21 -2.38
C ALA A 710 -32.98 7.51 -2.29
N GLY A 711 -33.77 7.08 -3.27
CA GLY A 711 -35.23 7.20 -3.27
C GLY A 711 -35.90 6.32 -2.23
N TYR A 712 -35.38 5.12 -1.98
CA TYR A 712 -35.88 4.20 -0.96
C TYR A 712 -35.63 4.71 0.47
N VAL A 713 -34.43 5.22 0.75
CA VAL A 713 -34.08 5.81 2.04
C VAL A 713 -34.93 7.05 2.33
N ARG A 714 -35.15 7.94 1.35
CA ARG A 714 -36.03 9.11 1.50
C ARG A 714 -37.51 8.74 1.75
N ARG A 715 -38.04 7.66 1.16
CA ARG A 715 -39.42 7.18 1.40
C ARG A 715 -39.57 6.55 2.77
N LYS A 716 -38.55 5.84 3.27
CA LYS A 716 -38.56 5.26 4.62
C LYS A 716 -38.54 6.36 5.68
N TRP A 717 -37.73 7.39 5.51
CA TRP A 717 -37.59 8.52 6.43
C TRP A 717 -38.86 9.39 6.51
N ARG A 718 -39.66 9.49 5.42
CA ARG A 718 -40.97 10.19 5.43
C ARG A 718 -42.09 9.38 6.04
N LYS A 719 -41.99 8.04 6.09
CA LYS A 719 -43.00 7.18 6.74
C LYS A 719 -42.79 7.09 8.27
N GLU A 720 -41.65 7.38 8.78
CA GLU A 720 -41.37 7.39 10.22
C GLU A 720 -41.63 8.75 10.89
N LYS A 721 -41.94 9.79 10.11
CA LYS A 721 -42.31 11.13 10.61
C LYS A 721 -43.78 11.53 10.31
N ALA A 722 -44.60 10.64 9.79
CA ALA A 722 -46.04 10.76 9.71
C ALA A 722 -46.69 9.71 10.61
#